data_e584608e99847f00627c006d3c2f18d1
#
_entry.id   e584608e99847f00627c006d3c2f18d1
#
_cell.length_a   1.000
_cell.length_b   1.000
_cell.length_c   1.000
_cell.angle_alpha   90.00
_cell.angle_beta   90.00
_cell.angle_gamma   90.00
#
_symmetry.space_group_name_H-M   'P 1'
#
loop_
_entity.id
_entity.type
_entity.pdbx_description
1 polymer ?
#
loop_
_entity_poly.entity_id
_entity_poly.type
_entity_poly.pdbx_seq_one_letter_code
_entity_poly.pdbx_strand_id
1 'polypeptide(L)'
;MKTPNNINRSVLFFFLVSVSLTVFGQKPVQGNLKNSTIYEKFPVFAACKGLESNDLENCFYKEVEDFVYHTFETPALLKDNDFKGQVNVLFEVDRDGKFNVMFVSAVNEELVAETKRVFARFPQIEPATYNGNPTYSKYTITINFPLKSSGQIAEEARAASQILKQVEKPMTELDSMVYMKYNNPEFESHLNIPFSHTYYAQFDGALNQVGSNNHTASKPYNYQEVSKYYNLKAVYTGLQKRTTGWWGRKFWNENMVQIRGEDYWLTLNPIVDLQLGKASDSDASYTYVNTRAVNFRGGLGKLINFTTTIFESQGRFAGYFNDYAESIAPSGGNPAIIPGMGIAKEFKTDSYDFPLAEANITYAPGKFFDLQLGYGRNFIGDGYRSLLQGDGASPYPYFKINTTFWKIKYTNTYMWLKDVRPEVTVDRTYASKYMANHYLSWNVSNKLNLGFFESVVWTDDNNRGFDVNFVNPIIFYRSVEFGSSSRSGNALLGLSAKYKWNNSMNLYAQFLIDEFSFGDVKDGDNSWKNKFGYQLGAKYYNAFKVDNLILQLEYNHVRPYVYSHSAIITNYGHNNQSLGHQWGGNFRELIAIGRYHKGRYFADAKFTIGTRGLDFSSSGANSNYGGNIYRDYDNDRFADTGVKVGQGNKTNIFIADIQTGYLINPATNLKIFSSLIYRNFNPLENNAATFKQNTTWFNLGFRADVFNWYFDY
;
A
#
# COMPACT_ATOMS: atom_id res chain seq x y z
N MET A 1 37.00 -33.48 -24.20
CA MET A 1 36.95 -32.05 -24.49
C MET A 1 36.43 -31.34 -23.28
N LYS A 2 37.25 -30.50 -22.65
CA LYS A 2 36.94 -29.78 -21.41
C LYS A 2 36.10 -28.54 -21.74
N THR A 3 34.95 -28.37 -21.08
CA THR A 3 34.20 -27.14 -21.06
C THR A 3 34.70 -26.21 -19.95
N PRO A 4 34.83 -24.90 -20.16
CA PRO A 4 35.37 -24.02 -19.17
C PRO A 4 34.30 -23.34 -18.28
N ASN A 5 34.59 -23.35 -17.02
CA ASN A 5 34.41 -22.37 -15.96
C ASN A 5 33.07 -21.65 -15.76
N ASN A 6 32.44 -22.01 -14.69
CA ASN A 6 31.50 -21.18 -13.90
C ASN A 6 32.18 -19.89 -13.42
N ILE A 7 31.79 -18.77 -13.97
CA ILE A 7 32.04 -17.46 -13.37
C ILE A 7 31.02 -17.26 -12.27
N ASN A 8 31.53 -17.19 -11.07
CA ASN A 8 30.77 -17.07 -9.82
C ASN A 8 29.91 -15.78 -9.84
N ARG A 9 28.60 -15.93 -9.83
CA ARG A 9 27.63 -14.81 -9.76
C ARG A 9 27.86 -13.85 -8.59
N SER A 10 28.55 -14.32 -7.56
CA SER A 10 28.98 -13.50 -6.40
C SER A 10 30.02 -12.45 -6.73
N VAL A 11 30.84 -12.64 -7.76
CA VAL A 11 31.89 -11.70 -8.16
C VAL A 11 31.29 -10.51 -8.93
N LEU A 12 30.21 -10.75 -9.69
CA LEU A 12 29.52 -9.67 -10.43
C LEU A 12 28.78 -8.72 -9.50
N PHE A 13 28.22 -9.25 -8.41
CA PHE A 13 27.52 -8.44 -7.40
C PHE A 13 28.50 -7.57 -6.57
N PHE A 14 29.67 -8.11 -6.26
CA PHE A 14 30.74 -7.37 -5.58
C PHE A 14 31.34 -6.27 -6.49
N PHE A 15 31.40 -6.49 -7.79
CA PHE A 15 31.91 -5.51 -8.75
C PHE A 15 30.95 -4.33 -8.95
N LEU A 16 29.64 -4.58 -8.93
CA LEU A 16 28.61 -3.51 -8.99
C LEU A 16 28.56 -2.66 -7.72
N VAL A 17 28.85 -3.23 -6.56
CA VAL A 17 28.94 -2.51 -5.28
C VAL A 17 30.29 -1.75 -5.15
N SER A 18 31.38 -2.27 -5.71
CA SER A 18 32.70 -1.62 -5.64
C SER A 18 32.86 -0.45 -6.63
N VAL A 19 32.15 -0.47 -7.77
CA VAL A 19 32.16 0.66 -8.72
C VAL A 19 31.36 1.86 -8.19
N SER A 20 30.37 1.63 -7.31
CA SER A 20 29.64 2.74 -6.67
C SER A 20 30.39 3.43 -5.53
N LEU A 21 31.55 2.90 -5.08
CA LEU A 21 32.32 3.49 -3.98
C LEU A 21 33.46 4.43 -4.43
N THR A 22 33.71 4.57 -5.73
CA THR A 22 34.84 5.36 -6.23
C THR A 22 34.49 6.77 -6.76
N VAL A 23 33.26 7.26 -6.59
CA VAL A 23 32.82 8.59 -7.06
C VAL A 23 32.68 9.63 -5.95
N PHE A 24 33.19 9.39 -4.74
CA PHE A 24 33.18 10.41 -3.67
C PHE A 24 34.57 10.80 -3.21
N GLY A 25 35.23 11.65 -4.00
CA GLY A 25 36.47 12.24 -3.69
C GLY A 25 36.46 13.76 -3.86
N GLN A 26 35.68 14.49 -3.09
CA GLN A 26 35.97 15.89 -2.76
C GLN A 26 35.71 16.12 -1.26
N LYS A 27 36.81 16.44 -0.53
CA LYS A 27 36.73 16.81 0.88
C LYS A 27 36.08 18.19 1.00
N PRO A 28 35.08 18.38 1.86
CA PRO A 28 34.62 19.73 2.19
C PRO A 28 35.64 20.42 3.10
N VAL A 29 35.95 21.65 2.76
CA VAL A 29 36.75 22.56 3.60
C VAL A 29 35.92 22.88 4.86
N GLN A 30 36.49 22.58 6.06
CA GLN A 30 35.88 22.97 7.32
C GLN A 30 36.05 24.47 7.55
N GLY A 31 34.99 25.25 7.35
CA GLY A 31 34.85 26.61 7.85
C GLY A 31 33.91 26.62 9.04
N ASN A 32 34.24 27.36 10.08
CA ASN A 32 33.46 27.54 11.30
C ASN A 32 32.06 28.12 10.99
N LEU A 33 31.04 27.28 11.11
CA LEU A 33 29.64 27.68 10.95
C LEU A 33 29.05 28.15 12.29
N LYS A 34 29.04 29.44 12.49
CA LYS A 34 28.04 30.11 13.33
C LYS A 34 27.00 30.73 12.39
N ASN A 35 25.77 30.33 12.55
CA ASN A 35 24.51 30.77 11.91
C ASN A 35 24.20 30.13 10.54
N SER A 36 23.01 29.51 10.51
CA SER A 36 22.30 29.01 9.32
C SER A 36 22.08 30.12 8.30
N THR A 37 22.91 30.20 7.29
CA THR A 37 22.73 31.12 6.18
C THR A 37 22.57 30.33 4.89
N ILE A 38 21.51 30.67 4.21
CA ILE A 38 21.16 30.35 2.86
C ILE A 38 22.40 30.50 2.00
N TYR A 39 22.80 29.41 1.34
CA TYR A 39 23.98 29.35 0.48
C TYR A 39 23.86 30.21 -0.79
N GLU A 40 22.64 30.59 -1.16
CA GLU A 40 22.31 31.35 -2.35
C GLU A 40 21.41 32.56 -1.98
N LYS A 41 21.77 33.74 -2.43
CA LYS A 41 21.01 34.97 -2.25
C LYS A 41 20.63 35.56 -3.60
N PHE A 42 19.37 35.97 -3.76
CA PHE A 42 18.85 36.61 -4.95
C PHE A 42 19.57 37.95 -5.24
N PRO A 43 19.56 38.41 -6.52
CA PRO A 43 20.04 39.76 -6.85
C PRO A 43 19.21 40.81 -6.11
N VAL A 44 19.84 41.94 -5.77
CA VAL A 44 19.22 42.92 -4.88
C VAL A 44 19.05 44.25 -5.60
N PHE A 45 17.82 44.65 -5.87
CA PHE A 45 17.51 46.03 -6.22
C PHE A 45 17.71 46.96 -5.01
N ALA A 46 17.96 48.26 -5.29
CA ALA A 46 18.14 49.25 -4.23
C ALA A 46 16.96 49.30 -3.25
N ALA A 47 15.72 49.09 -3.76
CA ALA A 47 14.49 49.07 -2.98
C ALA A 47 14.36 47.78 -2.10
N CYS A 48 15.09 46.74 -2.41
CA CYS A 48 15.01 45.45 -1.72
C CYS A 48 16.14 45.23 -0.69
N LYS A 49 16.95 46.23 -0.43
CA LYS A 49 18.06 46.12 0.53
C LYS A 49 17.59 45.84 1.95
N GLY A 50 18.21 44.87 2.60
CA GLY A 50 17.93 44.50 4.00
C GLY A 50 16.80 43.51 4.22
N LEU A 51 16.19 42.97 3.16
CA LEU A 51 15.18 41.92 3.25
C LEU A 51 15.82 40.56 3.44
N GLU A 52 15.12 39.68 4.17
CA GLU A 52 15.47 38.25 4.29
C GLU A 52 15.13 37.46 3.02
N SER A 53 15.70 36.27 2.87
CA SER A 53 15.71 35.50 1.61
C SER A 53 14.36 35.32 0.91
N ASN A 54 13.28 34.98 1.64
CA ASN A 54 11.97 34.77 1.03
C ASN A 54 11.30 36.09 0.60
N ASP A 55 11.51 37.16 1.36
CA ASP A 55 10.99 38.48 1.04
C ASP A 55 11.81 39.14 -0.06
N LEU A 56 13.08 38.81 -0.16
CA LEU A 56 13.99 39.30 -1.20
C LEU A 56 13.60 38.74 -2.59
N GLU A 57 13.27 37.47 -2.69
CA GLU A 57 12.79 36.87 -3.93
C GLU A 57 11.51 37.54 -4.44
N ASN A 58 10.52 37.71 -3.57
CA ASN A 58 9.28 38.39 -3.91
C ASN A 58 9.52 39.85 -4.32
N CYS A 59 10.41 40.55 -3.62
CA CYS A 59 10.78 41.92 -3.96
C CYS A 59 11.48 41.99 -5.32
N PHE A 60 12.39 41.08 -5.61
CA PHE A 60 13.12 41.04 -6.88
C PHE A 60 12.15 40.88 -8.06
N TYR A 61 11.23 39.92 -8.03
CA TYR A 61 10.26 39.74 -9.11
C TYR A 61 9.31 40.92 -9.23
N LYS A 62 8.87 41.50 -8.13
CA LYS A 62 8.03 42.71 -8.13
C LYS A 62 8.72 43.90 -8.82
N GLU A 63 10.00 44.16 -8.49
CA GLU A 63 10.77 45.25 -9.11
C GLU A 63 10.98 45.01 -10.62
N VAL A 64 11.20 43.75 -11.02
CA VAL A 64 11.28 43.37 -12.45
C VAL A 64 9.96 43.63 -13.16
N GLU A 65 8.84 43.20 -12.59
CA GLU A 65 7.50 43.40 -13.16
C GLU A 65 7.15 44.89 -13.26
N ASP A 66 7.40 45.66 -12.22
CA ASP A 66 7.11 47.09 -12.20
C ASP A 66 8.00 47.87 -13.21
N PHE A 67 9.26 47.49 -13.34
CA PHE A 67 10.16 48.07 -14.34
C PHE A 67 9.68 47.80 -15.77
N VAL A 68 9.28 46.53 -16.03
CA VAL A 68 8.71 46.13 -17.32
C VAL A 68 7.43 46.91 -17.57
N TYR A 69 6.51 47.00 -16.63
CA TYR A 69 5.25 47.72 -16.76
C TYR A 69 5.43 49.21 -17.16
N HIS A 70 6.43 49.85 -16.55
CA HIS A 70 6.66 51.31 -16.81
C HIS A 70 7.51 51.56 -18.06
N THR A 71 8.28 50.57 -18.54
CA THR A 71 9.27 50.77 -19.61
C THR A 71 8.82 50.16 -20.94
N PHE A 72 7.93 49.20 -20.90
CA PHE A 72 7.46 48.46 -22.08
C PHE A 72 6.48 49.29 -22.91
N GLU A 73 6.80 49.50 -24.17
CA GLU A 73 5.97 50.18 -25.13
C GLU A 73 5.27 49.15 -26.02
N THR A 74 3.95 48.99 -25.86
CA THR A 74 3.18 48.07 -26.69
C THR A 74 3.28 48.51 -28.15
N PRO A 75 3.74 47.66 -29.09
CA PRO A 75 3.86 47.96 -30.50
C PRO A 75 2.53 48.46 -31.10
N ALA A 76 2.61 49.40 -32.02
CA ALA A 76 1.40 50.08 -32.60
C ALA A 76 0.40 49.10 -33.23
N LEU A 77 0.90 48.04 -33.90
CA LEU A 77 0.07 46.98 -34.48
C LEU A 77 -0.80 46.20 -33.45
N LEU A 78 -0.46 46.25 -32.17
CA LEU A 78 -1.15 45.51 -31.12
C LEU A 78 -2.07 46.44 -30.31
N LYS A 79 -1.95 47.76 -30.47
CA LYS A 79 -2.79 48.75 -29.75
C LYS A 79 -4.22 48.79 -30.28
N ASP A 80 -4.43 48.52 -31.57
CA ASP A 80 -5.74 48.64 -32.24
C ASP A 80 -6.61 47.36 -32.15
N ASN A 81 -6.09 46.24 -31.59
CA ASN A 81 -6.70 44.92 -31.67
C ASN A 81 -6.96 44.25 -30.31
N ASP A 82 -7.21 44.89 -29.23
CA ASP A 82 -7.47 44.25 -27.90
C ASP A 82 -6.62 42.98 -27.67
N PHE A 83 -5.33 43.06 -27.99
CA PHE A 83 -4.43 41.91 -27.99
C PHE A 83 -4.32 41.29 -26.60
N LYS A 84 -4.68 40.03 -26.49
CA LYS A 84 -4.50 39.19 -25.29
C LYS A 84 -3.48 38.12 -25.57
N GLY A 85 -2.36 38.15 -24.88
CA GLY A 85 -1.28 37.17 -25.08
C GLY A 85 -0.26 37.24 -23.97
N GLN A 86 0.78 36.44 -24.10
CA GLN A 86 1.88 36.40 -23.15
C GLN A 86 3.24 36.36 -23.88
N VAL A 87 4.25 36.94 -23.26
CA VAL A 87 5.65 36.86 -23.65
C VAL A 87 6.43 36.23 -22.51
N ASN A 88 7.10 35.09 -22.77
CA ASN A 88 7.95 34.44 -21.79
C ASN A 88 9.42 34.84 -22.05
N VAL A 89 10.09 35.33 -21.02
CA VAL A 89 11.45 35.83 -21.09
C VAL A 89 12.35 35.02 -20.16
N LEU A 90 13.37 34.37 -20.71
CA LEU A 90 14.48 33.81 -19.96
C LEU A 90 15.62 34.81 -20.00
N PHE A 91 16.06 35.29 -18.84
CA PHE A 91 17.15 36.25 -18.71
C PHE A 91 18.14 35.83 -17.60
N GLU A 92 19.29 36.35 -17.67
CA GLU A 92 20.38 36.16 -16.70
C GLU A 92 20.73 37.51 -16.07
N VAL A 93 20.95 37.49 -14.76
CA VAL A 93 21.66 38.58 -14.08
C VAL A 93 23.11 38.10 -13.91
N ASP A 94 24.06 38.79 -14.56
CA ASP A 94 25.46 38.41 -14.56
C ASP A 94 26.17 38.80 -13.22
N ARG A 95 27.42 38.46 -13.13
CA ARG A 95 28.25 38.74 -11.93
C ARG A 95 28.46 40.23 -11.63
N ASP A 96 28.24 41.07 -12.64
CA ASP A 96 28.31 42.51 -12.51
C ASP A 96 26.96 43.14 -12.21
N GLY A 97 25.89 42.34 -12.11
CA GLY A 97 24.53 42.78 -11.85
C GLY A 97 23.78 43.33 -13.07
N LYS A 98 24.22 42.97 -14.30
CA LYS A 98 23.59 43.41 -15.55
C LYS A 98 22.60 42.32 -16.04
N PHE A 99 21.51 42.78 -16.64
CA PHE A 99 20.46 41.91 -17.19
C PHE A 99 20.77 41.53 -18.64
N ASN A 100 20.86 40.23 -18.93
CA ASN A 100 21.12 39.71 -20.27
C ASN A 100 19.96 38.78 -20.67
N VAL A 101 19.28 39.13 -21.76
CA VAL A 101 18.19 38.28 -22.29
C VAL A 101 18.81 37.08 -23.01
N MET A 102 18.46 35.88 -22.57
CA MET A 102 18.90 34.64 -23.20
C MET A 102 17.92 34.15 -24.27
N PHE A 103 16.63 34.23 -23.96
CA PHE A 103 15.58 33.74 -24.86
C PHE A 103 14.28 34.50 -24.61
N VAL A 104 13.54 34.78 -25.70
CA VAL A 104 12.19 35.38 -25.65
C VAL A 104 11.27 34.54 -26.53
N SER A 105 10.19 34.07 -25.95
CA SER A 105 9.09 33.41 -26.67
C SER A 105 7.90 34.35 -26.75
N ALA A 106 7.58 34.81 -27.93
CA ALA A 106 6.45 35.70 -28.21
C ALA A 106 5.81 35.33 -29.56
N VAL A 107 4.54 35.71 -29.74
CA VAL A 107 3.79 35.45 -30.99
C VAL A 107 4.24 36.36 -32.14
N ASN A 108 4.89 37.48 -31.84
CA ASN A 108 5.25 38.51 -32.78
C ASN A 108 6.70 38.97 -32.55
N GLU A 109 7.48 39.15 -33.64
CA GLU A 109 8.89 39.59 -33.58
C GLU A 109 9.04 40.99 -33.00
N GLU A 110 8.06 41.89 -33.13
CA GLU A 110 8.08 43.21 -32.54
C GLU A 110 8.07 43.14 -31.02
N LEU A 111 7.30 42.19 -30.44
CA LEU A 111 7.33 41.93 -28.98
C LEU A 111 8.68 41.39 -28.52
N VAL A 112 9.34 40.58 -29.34
CA VAL A 112 10.70 40.09 -29.03
C VAL A 112 11.70 41.26 -29.01
N ALA A 113 11.62 42.12 -30.02
CA ALA A 113 12.51 43.29 -30.13
C ALA A 113 12.31 44.26 -28.96
N GLU A 114 11.04 44.56 -28.63
CA GLU A 114 10.68 45.44 -27.53
C GLU A 114 11.11 44.86 -26.16
N THR A 115 10.88 43.59 -25.96
CA THR A 115 11.33 42.90 -24.74
C THR A 115 12.85 43.03 -24.55
N LYS A 116 13.63 42.79 -25.61
CA LYS A 116 15.09 42.97 -25.57
C LYS A 116 15.47 44.43 -25.28
N ARG A 117 14.76 45.41 -25.84
CA ARG A 117 14.98 46.83 -25.58
C ARG A 117 14.73 47.17 -24.09
N VAL A 118 13.65 46.65 -23.52
CA VAL A 118 13.29 46.89 -22.11
C VAL A 118 14.35 46.29 -21.19
N PHE A 119 14.75 45.05 -21.43
CA PHE A 119 15.75 44.37 -20.59
C PHE A 119 17.14 45.01 -20.70
N ALA A 120 17.50 45.56 -21.83
CA ALA A 120 18.75 46.32 -21.98
C ALA A 120 18.77 47.66 -21.21
N ARG A 121 17.62 48.14 -20.73
CA ARG A 121 17.46 49.40 -19.96
C ARG A 121 17.40 49.20 -18.44
N PHE A 122 17.39 47.92 -17.97
CA PHE A 122 17.44 47.67 -16.52
C PHE A 122 18.65 48.33 -15.88
N PRO A 123 18.48 48.92 -14.71
CA PRO A 123 19.62 49.41 -13.96
C PRO A 123 20.54 48.26 -13.51
N GLN A 124 21.80 48.55 -13.36
CA GLN A 124 22.72 47.58 -12.73
C GLN A 124 22.37 47.44 -11.24
N ILE A 125 22.27 46.17 -10.78
CA ILE A 125 21.89 45.82 -9.41
C ILE A 125 22.98 45.01 -8.72
N GLU A 126 22.87 44.76 -7.41
CA GLU A 126 23.75 43.84 -6.74
C GLU A 126 23.52 42.42 -7.26
N PRO A 127 24.53 41.70 -7.75
CA PRO A 127 24.33 40.35 -8.30
C PRO A 127 23.95 39.35 -7.24
N ALA A 128 23.42 38.21 -7.67
CA ALA A 128 23.21 37.05 -6.81
C ALA A 128 24.54 36.61 -6.18
N THR A 129 24.50 36.07 -4.99
CA THR A 129 25.70 35.53 -4.35
C THR A 129 25.52 34.06 -3.99
N TYR A 130 26.57 33.26 -4.20
CA TYR A 130 26.67 31.89 -3.73
C TYR A 130 27.85 31.78 -2.75
N ASN A 131 27.56 31.39 -1.53
CA ASN A 131 28.56 31.39 -0.44
C ASN A 131 29.25 32.76 -0.26
N GLY A 132 28.51 33.86 -0.48
CA GLY A 132 29.03 35.21 -0.34
C GLY A 132 29.84 35.74 -1.55
N ASN A 133 30.05 34.94 -2.59
CA ASN A 133 30.72 35.34 -3.82
C ASN A 133 29.70 35.71 -4.92
N PRO A 134 29.92 36.82 -5.65
CA PRO A 134 29.06 37.16 -6.79
C PRO A 134 28.97 36.05 -7.83
N THR A 135 27.75 35.69 -8.21
CA THR A 135 27.50 34.68 -9.22
C THR A 135 26.47 35.16 -10.23
N TYR A 136 26.37 34.48 -11.36
CA TYR A 136 25.28 34.70 -12.30
C TYR A 136 24.10 33.77 -11.97
N SER A 137 22.88 34.26 -12.18
CA SER A 137 21.69 33.45 -11.98
C SER A 137 20.64 33.72 -13.07
N LYS A 138 19.90 32.69 -13.42
CA LYS A 138 18.94 32.74 -14.52
C LYS A 138 17.51 32.76 -13.98
N TYR A 139 16.66 33.58 -14.59
CA TYR A 139 15.31 33.82 -14.17
C TYR A 139 14.35 33.80 -15.35
N THR A 140 13.12 33.45 -15.08
CA THR A 140 12.05 33.48 -16.08
C THR A 140 10.93 34.38 -15.59
N ILE A 141 10.44 35.27 -16.48
CA ILE A 141 9.26 36.08 -16.25
C ILE A 141 8.26 35.95 -17.39
N THR A 142 6.97 35.99 -17.09
CA THR A 142 5.89 36.00 -18.05
C THR A 142 5.24 37.39 -18.07
N ILE A 143 5.34 38.09 -19.19
CA ILE A 143 4.71 39.40 -19.41
C ILE A 143 3.35 39.13 -20.07
N ASN A 144 2.27 39.48 -19.38
CA ASN A 144 0.91 39.27 -19.86
C ASN A 144 0.37 40.57 -20.47
N PHE A 145 -0.37 40.44 -21.58
CA PHE A 145 -1.05 41.54 -22.24
C PHE A 145 -2.57 41.45 -22.11
N PRO A 146 -3.26 42.58 -21.83
CA PRO A 146 -2.71 43.93 -21.60
C PRO A 146 -1.82 44.00 -20.36
N LEU A 147 -0.79 44.86 -20.45
CA LEU A 147 0.17 45.08 -19.37
C LEU A 147 -0.52 45.49 -18.06
N LYS A 148 -0.10 44.87 -16.95
CA LYS A 148 -0.62 45.16 -15.62
C LYS A 148 0.53 45.44 -14.65
N SER A 149 0.33 46.36 -13.73
CA SER A 149 1.29 46.60 -12.66
C SER A 149 1.26 45.47 -11.63
N SER A 150 2.32 45.31 -10.87
CA SER A 150 2.40 44.31 -9.77
C SER A 150 1.22 44.47 -8.78
N GLY A 151 0.76 45.69 -8.53
CA GLY A 151 -0.40 45.96 -7.70
C GLY A 151 -1.72 45.42 -8.28
N GLN A 152 -1.93 45.59 -9.60
CA GLN A 152 -3.13 45.07 -10.30
C GLN A 152 -3.13 43.56 -10.35
N ILE A 153 -1.97 42.91 -10.56
CA ILE A 153 -1.82 41.45 -10.53
C ILE A 153 -2.18 40.91 -9.14
N ALA A 154 -1.69 41.57 -8.07
CA ALA A 154 -2.00 41.19 -6.69
C ALA A 154 -3.48 41.38 -6.34
N GLU A 155 -4.14 42.43 -6.85
CA GLU A 155 -5.55 42.69 -6.62
C GLU A 155 -6.43 41.67 -7.36
N GLU A 156 -6.10 41.31 -8.60
CA GLU A 156 -6.82 40.28 -9.35
C GLU A 156 -6.64 38.89 -8.70
N ALA A 157 -5.46 38.57 -8.20
CA ALA A 157 -5.21 37.33 -7.46
C ALA A 157 -6.04 37.27 -6.16
N ARG A 158 -6.20 38.42 -5.46
CA ARG A 158 -7.09 38.53 -4.30
C ARG A 158 -8.57 38.41 -4.68
N ALA A 159 -9.00 39.07 -5.77
CA ALA A 159 -10.35 38.97 -6.27
C ALA A 159 -10.70 37.55 -6.75
N ALA A 160 -9.80 36.88 -7.48
CA ALA A 160 -9.97 35.51 -7.88
C ALA A 160 -10.04 34.55 -6.68
N SER A 161 -9.25 34.81 -5.63
CA SER A 161 -9.30 34.06 -4.37
C SER A 161 -10.63 34.28 -3.62
N GLN A 162 -11.20 35.46 -3.69
CA GLN A 162 -12.51 35.75 -3.09
C GLN A 162 -13.67 35.15 -3.90
N ILE A 163 -13.59 35.15 -5.23
CA ILE A 163 -14.58 34.49 -6.11
C ILE A 163 -14.56 32.97 -5.90
N LEU A 164 -13.39 32.38 -5.78
CA LEU A 164 -13.24 30.93 -5.44
C LEU A 164 -13.86 30.59 -4.08
N LYS A 165 -13.77 31.50 -3.10
CA LYS A 165 -14.47 31.37 -1.81
C LYS A 165 -15.98 31.51 -1.89
N GLN A 166 -16.51 32.27 -2.86
CA GLN A 166 -17.96 32.49 -3.04
C GLN A 166 -18.64 31.39 -3.86
N VAL A 167 -17.89 30.61 -4.64
CA VAL A 167 -18.42 29.50 -5.46
C VAL A 167 -18.41 28.17 -4.67
N GLU A 168 -17.90 28.13 -3.44
CA GLU A 168 -18.07 26.98 -2.57
C GLU A 168 -19.57 26.81 -2.26
N LYS A 169 -20.20 25.83 -2.94
CA LYS A 169 -21.50 25.31 -2.53
C LYS A 169 -21.43 24.98 -1.03
N PRO A 170 -22.52 25.23 -0.27
CA PRO A 170 -22.53 24.80 1.13
C PRO A 170 -22.15 23.31 1.20
N MET A 171 -21.01 23.04 1.81
CA MET A 171 -20.50 21.68 1.98
C MET A 171 -21.54 20.91 2.77
N THR A 172 -21.91 19.73 2.28
CA THR A 172 -22.73 18.81 3.06
C THR A 172 -21.96 18.43 4.33
N GLU A 173 -22.67 17.98 5.36
CA GLU A 173 -22.07 17.58 6.64
C GLU A 173 -20.92 16.56 6.49
N LEU A 174 -20.90 15.80 5.38
CA LEU A 174 -19.83 14.89 4.97
C LEU A 174 -18.64 15.57 4.27
N ASP A 175 -18.87 16.76 3.71
CA ASP A 175 -17.83 17.54 3.02
C ASP A 175 -17.13 18.53 3.98
N SER A 176 -17.63 18.66 5.22
CA SER A 176 -17.12 19.61 6.23
C SER A 176 -15.84 19.14 6.94
N MET A 177 -15.22 18.04 6.51
CA MET A 177 -13.94 17.63 7.08
C MET A 177 -12.81 18.56 6.62
N VAL A 178 -12.02 19.01 7.57
CA VAL A 178 -10.87 19.86 7.34
C VAL A 178 -9.82 19.12 6.54
N TYR A 179 -9.66 19.45 5.27
CA TYR A 179 -8.55 18.97 4.45
C TYR A 179 -7.26 19.64 4.90
N MET A 180 -6.33 18.87 5.42
CA MET A 180 -4.98 19.37 5.66
C MET A 180 -4.17 19.27 4.37
N LYS A 181 -3.66 20.40 3.86
CA LYS A 181 -2.73 20.42 2.73
C LYS A 181 -1.31 20.20 3.23
N TYR A 182 -0.65 19.16 2.70
CA TYR A 182 0.73 18.83 3.04
C TYR A 182 1.63 19.06 1.83
N ASN A 183 2.62 19.91 1.98
CA ASN A 183 3.62 20.14 0.93
C ASN A 183 4.70 19.04 0.97
N ASN A 184 4.32 17.82 0.61
CA ASN A 184 5.22 16.68 0.45
C ASN A 184 4.68 15.77 -0.67
N PRO A 185 5.40 15.67 -1.83
CA PRO A 185 4.90 14.95 -2.99
C PRO A 185 4.61 13.47 -2.72
N GLU A 186 5.33 12.82 -1.81
CA GLU A 186 5.06 11.44 -1.42
C GLU A 186 3.71 11.31 -0.69
N PHE A 187 3.45 12.18 0.29
CA PHE A 187 2.22 12.11 1.09
C PHE A 187 0.97 12.62 0.36
N GLU A 188 1.13 13.28 -0.77
CA GLU A 188 0.06 13.73 -1.65
C GLU A 188 -0.16 12.80 -2.86
N SER A 189 0.65 11.76 -3.00
CA SER A 189 0.68 10.87 -4.14
C SER A 189 -0.40 9.77 -4.09
N HIS A 190 -0.71 9.19 -5.23
CA HIS A 190 -1.51 7.97 -5.35
C HIS A 190 -0.69 6.69 -5.15
N LEU A 191 0.51 6.79 -4.60
CA LEU A 191 1.32 5.64 -4.24
C LEU A 191 0.65 4.83 -3.13
N ASN A 192 0.60 3.52 -3.29
CA ASN A 192 0.09 2.63 -2.26
C ASN A 192 0.97 2.63 -1.01
N ILE A 193 0.35 2.75 0.14
CA ILE A 193 1.01 2.52 1.44
C ILE A 193 1.11 1.01 1.64
N PRO A 194 2.29 0.43 1.90
CA PRO A 194 2.44 -0.99 2.17
C PRO A 194 1.47 -1.45 3.28
N PHE A 195 0.72 -2.52 3.02
CA PHE A 195 -0.29 -2.97 3.95
C PHE A 195 0.32 -3.79 5.09
N SER A 196 0.36 -3.19 6.26
CA SER A 196 0.65 -3.83 7.54
C SER A 196 -0.40 -3.42 8.56
N HIS A 197 -1.01 -4.37 9.26
CA HIS A 197 -2.00 -4.11 10.30
C HIS A 197 -1.46 -3.19 11.40
N THR A 198 -0.19 -3.38 11.77
CA THR A 198 0.47 -2.56 12.80
C THR A 198 0.69 -1.14 12.32
N TYR A 199 1.13 -0.96 11.07
CA TYR A 199 1.33 0.37 10.51
C TYR A 199 0.01 1.10 10.29
N TYR A 200 -0.99 0.42 9.74
CA TYR A 200 -2.32 1.00 9.48
C TYR A 200 -3.06 1.37 10.78
N ALA A 201 -2.82 0.67 11.88
CA ALA A 201 -3.40 1.01 13.18
C ALA A 201 -3.10 2.45 13.62
N GLN A 202 -1.95 3.02 13.21
CA GLN A 202 -1.55 4.38 13.58
C GLN A 202 -2.51 5.47 13.08
N PHE A 203 -3.16 5.26 11.93
CA PHE A 203 -4.09 6.23 11.34
C PHE A 203 -5.54 5.72 11.24
N ASP A 204 -5.80 4.47 11.59
CA ASP A 204 -7.13 3.86 11.49
C ASP A 204 -8.20 4.65 12.27
N GLY A 205 -7.88 5.13 13.47
CA GLY A 205 -8.78 5.98 14.26
C GLY A 205 -9.11 7.31 13.60
N ALA A 206 -8.13 7.95 12.96
CA ALA A 206 -8.35 9.21 12.23
C ALA A 206 -9.22 9.02 10.98
N LEU A 207 -9.00 7.91 10.27
CA LEU A 207 -9.80 7.56 9.09
C LEU A 207 -11.25 7.25 9.43
N ASN A 208 -11.53 6.82 10.65
CA ASN A 208 -12.82 6.33 11.08
C ASN A 208 -13.60 7.30 12.01
N GLN A 209 -13.28 8.59 11.98
CA GLN A 209 -14.06 9.59 12.70
C GLN A 209 -15.49 9.68 12.15
N VAL A 210 -16.46 9.98 13.01
CA VAL A 210 -17.86 10.23 12.60
C VAL A 210 -17.89 11.38 11.59
N GLY A 211 -18.56 11.19 10.48
CA GLY A 211 -18.62 12.15 9.37
C GLY A 211 -17.51 12.01 8.32
N SER A 212 -16.46 11.20 8.55
CA SER A 212 -15.45 10.99 7.53
C SER A 212 -16.04 10.25 6.31
N ASN A 213 -15.77 10.76 5.11
CA ASN A 213 -16.17 10.14 3.85
C ASN A 213 -15.04 9.21 3.34
N ASN A 214 -14.64 8.26 4.18
CA ASN A 214 -13.56 7.33 3.88
C ASN A 214 -14.07 5.90 3.69
N HIS A 215 -13.37 5.11 2.88
CA HIS A 215 -13.74 3.75 2.50
C HIS A 215 -12.65 2.77 2.94
N THR A 216 -12.59 2.48 4.25
CA THR A 216 -11.48 1.75 4.87
C THR A 216 -11.44 0.25 4.61
N ALA A 217 -12.49 -0.32 4.02
CA ALA A 217 -12.49 -1.75 3.72
C ALA A 217 -11.56 -2.12 2.56
N SER A 218 -11.40 -1.28 1.54
CA SER A 218 -10.54 -1.58 0.37
C SER A 218 -9.09 -1.15 0.63
N LYS A 219 -8.17 -2.11 0.71
CA LYS A 219 -6.73 -1.92 0.98
C LYS A 219 -5.87 -2.56 -0.13
N PRO A 220 -4.62 -2.11 -0.33
CA PRO A 220 -3.93 -1.01 0.35
C PRO A 220 -4.53 0.37 0.04
N TYR A 221 -4.41 1.31 1.00
CA TYR A 221 -4.72 2.72 0.78
C TYR A 221 -3.58 3.40 0.02
N ASN A 222 -3.91 4.47 -0.72
CA ASN A 222 -2.87 5.37 -1.19
C ASN A 222 -2.61 6.52 -0.19
N TYR A 223 -1.45 7.18 -0.34
CA TYR A 223 -1.08 8.28 0.54
C TYR A 223 -2.07 9.44 0.51
N GLN A 224 -2.64 9.77 -0.66
CA GLN A 224 -3.63 10.83 -0.80
C GLN A 224 -4.92 10.54 0.00
N GLU A 225 -5.39 9.28 0.01
CA GLU A 225 -6.58 8.90 0.79
C GLU A 225 -6.36 9.10 2.29
N VAL A 226 -5.20 8.70 2.80
CA VAL A 226 -4.86 8.82 4.23
C VAL A 226 -4.59 10.26 4.62
N SER A 227 -3.86 11.01 3.78
CA SER A 227 -3.49 12.40 4.07
C SER A 227 -4.67 13.37 4.16
N LYS A 228 -5.84 12.98 3.65
CA LYS A 228 -7.08 13.75 3.84
C LYS A 228 -7.50 13.85 5.31
N TYR A 229 -7.15 12.87 6.14
CA TYR A 229 -7.65 12.72 7.50
C TYR A 229 -6.54 12.60 8.54
N TYR A 230 -5.32 12.29 8.13
CA TYR A 230 -4.19 12.05 9.04
C TYR A 230 -2.93 12.76 8.56
N ASN A 231 -2.33 13.58 9.42
CA ASN A 231 -1.16 14.37 9.09
C ASN A 231 0.13 13.53 9.15
N LEU A 232 0.38 12.75 8.10
CA LEU A 232 1.57 11.91 7.96
C LEU A 232 2.87 12.71 8.11
N LYS A 233 2.93 13.94 7.55
CA LYS A 233 4.12 14.80 7.64
C LYS A 233 4.42 15.23 9.07
N ALA A 234 3.40 15.68 9.81
CA ALA A 234 3.58 16.11 11.20
C ALA A 234 4.04 14.94 12.08
N VAL A 235 3.44 13.76 11.92
CA VAL A 235 3.85 12.54 12.64
C VAL A 235 5.27 12.16 12.30
N TYR A 236 5.61 12.12 11.01
CA TYR A 236 6.97 11.84 10.56
C TYR A 236 7.99 12.82 11.14
N THR A 237 7.68 14.12 11.10
CA THR A 237 8.55 15.18 11.66
C THR A 237 8.69 15.05 13.18
N GLY A 238 7.59 14.75 13.87
CA GLY A 238 7.61 14.56 15.34
C GLY A 238 8.41 13.35 15.80
N LEU A 239 8.59 12.37 14.91
CA LEU A 239 9.41 11.18 15.18
C LEU A 239 10.89 11.36 14.87
N GLN A 240 11.30 12.45 14.21
CA GLN A 240 12.70 12.64 13.84
C GLN A 240 13.61 12.82 15.07
N LYS A 241 14.78 12.21 15.02
CA LYS A 241 15.84 12.40 15.99
C LYS A 241 16.79 13.54 15.55
N ARG A 242 17.28 14.29 16.51
CA ARG A 242 18.35 15.28 16.25
C ARG A 242 19.64 14.54 15.94
N THR A 243 20.09 14.61 14.70
CA THR A 243 21.32 13.99 14.21
C THR A 243 22.03 14.97 13.30
N THR A 244 23.35 15.07 13.39
CA THR A 244 24.17 16.00 12.60
C THR A 244 24.91 15.30 11.47
N GLY A 245 25.26 14.02 11.64
CA GLY A 245 26.00 13.25 10.65
C GLY A 245 25.11 12.66 9.56
N TRP A 246 25.65 12.44 8.35
CA TRP A 246 24.96 11.80 7.24
C TRP A 246 24.42 10.41 7.62
N TRP A 247 25.26 9.55 8.20
CA TRP A 247 24.85 8.21 8.65
C TRP A 247 23.74 8.25 9.69
N GLY A 248 23.84 9.18 10.66
CA GLY A 248 22.79 9.36 11.67
C GLY A 248 21.44 9.73 11.06
N ARG A 249 21.42 10.67 10.12
CA ARG A 249 20.18 11.03 9.43
C ARG A 249 19.60 9.84 8.66
N LYS A 250 20.38 9.12 7.86
CA LYS A 250 19.94 7.97 7.05
C LYS A 250 19.45 6.81 7.93
N PHE A 251 20.15 6.52 9.01
CA PHE A 251 19.77 5.42 9.90
C PHE A 251 18.52 5.72 10.72
N TRP A 252 18.36 6.97 11.20
CA TRP A 252 17.29 7.30 12.14
C TRP A 252 16.08 8.00 11.53
N ASN A 253 16.22 8.70 10.41
CA ASN A 253 15.19 9.64 9.99
C ASN A 253 14.79 9.56 8.51
N GLU A 254 15.72 9.32 7.59
CA GLU A 254 15.55 9.62 6.18
C GLU A 254 15.59 8.37 5.30
N ASN A 255 15.05 8.49 4.09
CA ASN A 255 15.30 7.52 3.02
C ASN A 255 16.81 7.45 2.71
N MET A 256 17.31 6.26 2.34
CA MET A 256 18.73 6.07 2.00
C MET A 256 19.13 6.96 0.82
N VAL A 257 18.36 6.89 -0.28
CA VAL A 257 18.48 7.79 -1.42
C VAL A 257 17.14 8.48 -1.63
N GLN A 258 17.17 9.79 -1.87
CA GLN A 258 16.02 10.58 -2.23
C GLN A 258 16.41 11.59 -3.29
N ILE A 259 15.72 11.57 -4.42
CA ILE A 259 15.90 12.48 -5.54
C ILE A 259 14.57 13.20 -5.76
N ARG A 260 14.60 14.51 -5.93
CA ARG A 260 13.43 15.33 -6.24
C ARG A 260 13.79 16.28 -7.38
N GLY A 261 12.97 16.28 -8.41
CA GLY A 261 12.92 17.27 -9.47
C GLY A 261 11.59 18.04 -9.40
N GLU A 262 11.36 18.87 -10.40
CA GLU A 262 10.11 19.63 -10.52
C GLU A 262 8.91 18.70 -10.79
N ASP A 263 9.11 17.68 -11.65
CA ASP A 263 8.05 16.80 -12.15
C ASP A 263 8.20 15.37 -11.68
N TYR A 264 9.20 15.04 -10.86
CA TYR A 264 9.43 13.68 -10.37
C TYR A 264 10.05 13.65 -8.98
N TRP A 265 9.83 12.56 -8.31
CA TRP A 265 10.54 12.22 -7.09
C TRP A 265 10.79 10.71 -7.04
N LEU A 266 11.92 10.33 -6.49
CA LEU A 266 12.35 8.95 -6.35
C LEU A 266 12.94 8.72 -4.97
N THR A 267 12.65 7.56 -4.38
CA THR A 267 13.32 7.09 -3.17
C THR A 267 13.78 5.66 -3.35
N LEU A 268 14.95 5.35 -2.80
CA LEU A 268 15.48 3.99 -2.75
C LEU A 268 15.92 3.69 -1.33
N ASN A 269 15.46 2.54 -0.82
CA ASN A 269 15.74 2.10 0.55
C ASN A 269 16.10 0.62 0.59
N PRO A 270 17.09 0.23 1.37
CA PRO A 270 17.24 -1.15 1.82
C PRO A 270 16.09 -1.48 2.78
N ILE A 271 15.50 -2.64 2.59
CA ILE A 271 14.47 -3.22 3.45
C ILE A 271 15.05 -4.50 4.04
N VAL A 272 14.86 -4.70 5.32
CA VAL A 272 15.35 -5.89 6.02
C VAL A 272 14.28 -6.50 6.91
N ASP A 273 14.29 -7.83 7.02
CA ASP A 273 13.65 -8.59 8.08
C ASP A 273 14.67 -9.63 8.56
N LEU A 274 15.36 -9.30 9.64
CA LEU A 274 16.43 -10.11 10.23
C LEU A 274 15.98 -10.54 11.61
N GLN A 275 15.70 -11.82 11.78
CA GLN A 275 15.21 -12.37 13.04
C GLN A 275 16.10 -13.54 13.46
N LEU A 276 16.29 -13.67 14.75
CA LEU A 276 16.91 -14.83 15.41
C LEU A 276 16.00 -15.24 16.57
N GLY A 277 15.75 -16.54 16.66
CA GLY A 277 14.85 -17.06 17.66
C GLY A 277 15.09 -18.50 18.04
N LYS A 278 14.21 -19.00 18.90
CA LYS A 278 14.16 -20.41 19.31
C LYS A 278 12.71 -20.84 19.49
N ALA A 279 12.35 -21.96 18.91
CA ALA A 279 11.06 -22.60 19.08
C ALA A 279 11.21 -23.88 19.88
N SER A 280 10.22 -24.20 20.72
CA SER A 280 10.23 -25.40 21.55
C SER A 280 9.86 -26.67 20.82
N ASP A 281 9.27 -26.56 19.62
CA ASP A 281 8.81 -27.65 18.76
C ASP A 281 9.76 -27.94 17.60
N SER A 282 10.98 -27.42 17.65
CA SER A 282 12.01 -27.63 16.63
C SER A 282 13.28 -28.18 17.27
N ASP A 283 13.84 -29.26 16.69
CA ASP A 283 15.12 -29.81 17.05
C ASP A 283 16.31 -28.92 16.69
N ALA A 284 16.08 -27.96 15.80
CA ALA A 284 17.08 -26.98 15.41
C ALA A 284 17.51 -26.12 16.61
N SER A 285 18.80 -25.80 16.70
CA SER A 285 19.35 -24.99 17.79
C SER A 285 18.78 -23.56 17.80
N TYR A 286 18.36 -23.03 16.66
CA TYR A 286 17.78 -21.72 16.49
C TYR A 286 16.87 -21.64 15.26
N THR A 287 15.89 -20.75 15.30
CA THR A 287 15.11 -20.29 14.15
C THR A 287 15.66 -18.97 13.64
N TYR A 288 15.44 -18.66 12.38
CA TYR A 288 15.86 -17.37 11.82
C TYR A 288 15.02 -16.97 10.61
N VAL A 289 14.97 -15.68 10.35
CA VAL A 289 14.55 -15.06 9.10
C VAL A 289 15.65 -14.11 8.65
N ASN A 290 16.07 -14.21 7.41
CA ASN A 290 17.09 -13.37 6.81
C ASN A 290 16.59 -12.87 5.46
N THR A 291 15.76 -11.82 5.51
CA THR A 291 15.25 -11.13 4.33
C THR A 291 16.06 -9.88 4.07
N ARG A 292 16.56 -9.78 2.86
CA ARG A 292 17.22 -8.60 2.31
C ARG A 292 16.42 -8.15 1.09
N ALA A 293 16.05 -6.90 1.08
CA ALA A 293 15.25 -6.35 0.00
C ALA A 293 15.70 -4.93 -0.36
N VAL A 294 15.33 -4.52 -1.54
CA VAL A 294 15.46 -3.15 -2.01
C VAL A 294 14.09 -2.66 -2.43
N ASN A 295 13.68 -1.54 -1.85
CA ASN A 295 12.45 -0.85 -2.23
C ASN A 295 12.79 0.40 -3.05
N PHE A 296 12.21 0.49 -4.22
CA PHE A 296 12.27 1.63 -5.12
C PHE A 296 10.86 2.15 -5.34
N ARG A 297 10.63 3.44 -5.08
CA ARG A 297 9.33 4.07 -5.25
C ARG A 297 9.45 5.51 -5.70
N GLY A 298 8.43 6.00 -6.41
CA GLY A 298 8.46 7.35 -6.93
C GLY A 298 7.16 7.79 -7.57
N GLY A 299 7.20 9.04 -8.05
CA GLY A 299 6.15 9.65 -8.83
C GLY A 299 6.72 10.38 -10.03
N LEU A 300 6.00 10.31 -11.15
CA LEU A 300 6.27 11.04 -12.39
C LEU A 300 5.08 11.98 -12.65
N GLY A 301 5.32 13.27 -12.57
CA GLY A 301 4.25 14.26 -12.49
C GLY A 301 3.35 14.02 -11.29
N LYS A 302 2.06 14.36 -11.44
CA LYS A 302 1.02 14.12 -10.41
C LYS A 302 0.21 12.86 -10.67
N LEU A 303 0.34 12.25 -11.86
CA LEU A 303 -0.58 11.23 -12.33
C LEU A 303 -0.05 9.81 -12.18
N ILE A 304 1.26 9.60 -12.27
CA ILE A 304 1.87 8.28 -12.26
C ILE A 304 2.69 8.10 -10.98
N ASN A 305 2.40 7.05 -10.27
CA ASN A 305 3.16 6.63 -9.09
C ASN A 305 3.52 5.15 -9.22
N PHE A 306 4.67 4.77 -8.69
CA PHE A 306 5.11 3.38 -8.75
C PHE A 306 5.92 2.98 -7.53
N THR A 307 5.85 1.72 -7.21
CA THR A 307 6.70 1.08 -6.22
C THR A 307 7.11 -0.30 -6.70
N THR A 308 8.32 -0.70 -6.39
CA THR A 308 8.77 -2.08 -6.54
C THR A 308 9.66 -2.44 -5.35
N THR A 309 9.48 -3.65 -4.84
CA THR A 309 10.31 -4.22 -3.78
C THR A 309 10.72 -5.62 -4.19
N ILE A 310 12.00 -5.87 -4.20
CA ILE A 310 12.57 -7.18 -4.52
C ILE A 310 13.16 -7.73 -3.23
N PHE A 311 12.63 -8.88 -2.80
CA PHE A 311 13.01 -9.57 -1.57
C PHE A 311 13.81 -10.83 -1.91
N GLU A 312 14.88 -11.05 -1.19
CA GLU A 312 15.59 -12.32 -1.12
C GLU A 312 15.58 -12.78 0.32
N SER A 313 14.93 -13.91 0.56
CA SER A 313 14.57 -14.35 1.90
C SER A 313 15.01 -15.76 2.14
N GLN A 314 15.61 -16.00 3.30
CA GLN A 314 15.96 -17.30 3.81
C GLN A 314 15.43 -17.43 5.23
N GLY A 315 14.85 -18.59 5.55
CA GLY A 315 14.27 -18.76 6.88
C GLY A 315 14.20 -20.21 7.34
N ARG A 316 14.24 -20.35 8.66
CA ARG A 316 13.91 -21.55 9.42
C ARG A 316 12.94 -21.13 10.50
N PHE A 317 11.75 -21.68 10.48
CA PHE A 317 10.67 -21.27 11.36
C PHE A 317 10.47 -22.30 12.50
N ALA A 318 9.45 -22.10 13.31
CA ALA A 318 8.97 -23.08 14.27
C ALA A 318 8.48 -24.35 13.56
N GLY A 319 8.53 -25.50 14.20
CA GLY A 319 8.18 -26.79 13.60
C GLY A 319 6.79 -26.79 12.99
N TYR A 320 5.76 -26.36 13.74
CA TYR A 320 4.38 -26.31 13.23
C TYR A 320 4.20 -25.45 11.98
N PHE A 321 5.00 -24.39 11.83
CA PHE A 321 4.93 -23.51 10.68
C PHE A 321 5.58 -24.15 9.45
N ASN A 322 6.71 -24.84 9.66
CA ASN A 322 7.37 -25.62 8.60
C ASN A 322 6.44 -26.76 8.14
N ASP A 323 5.84 -27.51 9.07
CA ASP A 323 4.89 -28.59 8.76
C ASP A 323 3.72 -28.09 7.92
N TYR A 324 3.18 -26.92 8.26
CA TYR A 324 2.10 -26.31 7.47
C TYR A 324 2.60 -25.88 6.08
N ALA A 325 3.75 -25.22 5.99
CA ALA A 325 4.32 -24.77 4.72
C ALA A 325 4.60 -25.96 3.76
N GLU A 326 5.05 -27.09 4.30
CA GLU A 326 5.29 -28.34 3.56
C GLU A 326 3.96 -29.02 3.15
N SER A 327 2.94 -28.98 4.01
CA SER A 327 1.63 -29.57 3.73
C SER A 327 0.91 -28.94 2.54
N ILE A 328 1.28 -27.71 2.17
CA ILE A 328 0.76 -26.98 1.01
C ILE A 328 1.79 -26.89 -0.14
N ALA A 329 2.81 -27.75 -0.15
CA ALA A 329 3.85 -27.75 -1.16
C ALA A 329 3.29 -27.83 -2.59
N PRO A 330 3.95 -27.19 -3.57
CA PRO A 330 3.51 -27.23 -4.96
C PRO A 330 3.99 -28.52 -5.64
N SER A 331 3.38 -28.86 -6.75
CA SER A 331 3.93 -29.86 -7.68
C SER A 331 5.32 -29.45 -8.19
N GLY A 332 6.13 -30.44 -8.56
CA GLY A 332 7.40 -30.20 -9.25
C GLY A 332 8.65 -30.16 -8.36
N GLY A 333 8.55 -30.65 -7.10
CA GLY A 333 9.69 -30.95 -6.23
C GLY A 333 10.19 -29.79 -5.37
N ASN A 334 9.53 -28.65 -5.36
CA ASN A 334 9.76 -27.63 -4.33
C ASN A 334 9.15 -28.09 -3.01
N PRO A 335 9.88 -27.99 -1.87
CA PRO A 335 9.47 -28.63 -0.63
C PRO A 335 8.30 -27.93 0.09
N ALA A 336 8.08 -26.65 -0.15
CA ALA A 336 7.12 -25.86 0.63
C ALA A 336 6.59 -24.63 -0.12
N ILE A 337 5.49 -24.10 0.38
CA ILE A 337 5.04 -22.73 0.14
C ILE A 337 5.06 -21.99 1.47
N ILE A 338 5.88 -20.94 1.57
CA ILE A 338 5.88 -20.09 2.77
C ILE A 338 4.59 -19.26 2.76
N PRO A 339 3.70 -19.40 3.76
CA PRO A 339 2.42 -18.76 3.80
C PRO A 339 2.49 -17.24 3.60
N GLY A 340 1.70 -16.73 2.66
CA GLY A 340 1.69 -15.30 2.29
C GLY A 340 2.88 -14.85 1.44
N MET A 341 3.93 -15.67 1.28
CA MET A 341 5.13 -15.30 0.53
C MET A 341 5.18 -15.98 -0.83
N GLY A 342 5.29 -17.29 -0.88
CA GLY A 342 5.35 -18.02 -2.13
C GLY A 342 6.11 -19.32 -2.07
N ILE A 343 6.34 -19.89 -3.25
CA ILE A 343 7.04 -21.16 -3.42
C ILE A 343 8.49 -21.03 -2.95
N ALA A 344 8.92 -21.97 -2.11
CA ALA A 344 10.24 -22.02 -1.52
C ALA A 344 11.07 -23.19 -2.04
N LYS A 345 12.37 -23.00 -2.09
CA LYS A 345 13.37 -24.02 -2.37
C LYS A 345 14.01 -24.48 -1.07
N GLU A 346 14.55 -25.68 -1.05
CA GLU A 346 15.36 -26.13 0.07
C GLU A 346 16.64 -25.29 0.19
N PHE A 347 16.99 -24.93 1.42
CA PHE A 347 18.20 -24.18 1.77
C PHE A 347 18.79 -24.69 3.09
N LYS A 348 19.69 -25.59 3.12
CA LYS A 348 20.18 -26.24 4.34
C LYS A 348 19.08 -27.05 5.04
N THR A 349 19.45 -27.74 6.12
CA THR A 349 18.51 -28.54 6.92
C THR A 349 17.39 -27.67 7.49
N ASP A 350 16.13 -28.06 7.26
CA ASP A 350 14.90 -27.44 7.77
C ASP A 350 14.82 -25.94 7.51
N SER A 351 15.37 -25.48 6.39
CA SER A 351 15.41 -24.08 6.00
C SER A 351 14.98 -23.90 4.55
N TYR A 352 14.44 -22.75 4.26
CA TYR A 352 13.86 -22.43 2.95
C TYR A 352 14.49 -21.16 2.37
N ASP A 353 14.61 -21.14 1.04
CA ASP A 353 14.95 -19.97 0.24
C ASP A 353 13.71 -19.59 -0.59
N PHE A 354 13.18 -18.40 -0.35
CA PHE A 354 11.92 -17.93 -0.95
C PHE A 354 12.05 -16.49 -1.44
N PRO A 355 12.42 -16.31 -2.72
CA PRO A 355 12.45 -14.99 -3.34
C PRO A 355 11.04 -14.48 -3.57
N LEU A 356 10.85 -13.17 -3.42
CA LEU A 356 9.58 -12.49 -3.67
C LEU A 356 9.84 -11.15 -4.36
N ALA A 357 8.95 -10.74 -5.24
CA ALA A 357 8.89 -9.39 -5.74
C ALA A 357 7.46 -8.86 -5.62
N GLU A 358 7.29 -7.63 -5.16
CA GLU A 358 6.03 -6.92 -5.20
C GLU A 358 6.21 -5.62 -5.96
N ALA A 359 5.28 -5.28 -6.82
CA ALA A 359 5.33 -4.07 -7.61
C ALA A 359 3.93 -3.52 -7.86
N ASN A 360 3.84 -2.20 -7.99
CA ASN A 360 2.61 -1.53 -8.36
C ASN A 360 2.93 -0.25 -9.14
N ILE A 361 2.21 -0.04 -10.22
CA ILE A 361 2.13 1.24 -10.93
C ILE A 361 0.70 1.73 -10.86
N THR A 362 0.53 2.98 -10.48
CA THR A 362 -0.75 3.65 -10.37
C THR A 362 -0.82 4.81 -11.36
N TYR A 363 -1.89 4.87 -12.13
CA TYR A 363 -2.22 5.99 -13.00
C TYR A 363 -3.54 6.61 -12.56
N ALA A 364 -3.51 7.88 -12.17
CA ALA A 364 -4.65 8.64 -11.67
C ALA A 364 -4.97 9.82 -12.61
N PRO A 365 -5.69 9.59 -13.74
CA PRO A 365 -5.94 10.59 -14.77
C PRO A 365 -6.83 11.75 -14.31
N GLY A 366 -7.49 11.61 -13.17
CA GLY A 366 -8.38 12.62 -12.63
C GLY A 366 -8.82 12.29 -11.22
N LYS A 367 -9.74 13.09 -10.69
CA LYS A 367 -10.21 12.97 -9.30
C LYS A 367 -11.09 11.75 -8.99
N PHE A 368 -11.55 11.03 -10.03
CA PHE A 368 -12.51 9.94 -9.85
C PHE A 368 -11.88 8.57 -9.98
N PHE A 369 -10.83 8.43 -10.81
CA PHE A 369 -10.27 7.14 -11.19
C PHE A 369 -8.83 6.98 -10.74
N ASP A 370 -8.52 5.78 -10.31
CA ASP A 370 -7.22 5.32 -9.90
C ASP A 370 -7.04 3.92 -10.49
N LEU A 371 -6.19 3.81 -11.51
CA LEU A 371 -5.92 2.58 -12.24
C LEU A 371 -4.59 2.00 -11.76
N GLN A 372 -4.58 0.75 -11.36
CA GLN A 372 -3.40 0.10 -10.79
C GLN A 372 -3.10 -1.21 -11.54
N LEU A 373 -1.87 -1.36 -11.99
CA LEU A 373 -1.31 -2.62 -12.45
C LEU A 373 -0.25 -3.05 -11.44
N GLY A 374 -0.37 -4.24 -10.90
CA GLY A 374 0.54 -4.67 -9.86
C GLY A 374 0.75 -6.18 -9.77
N TYR A 375 1.75 -6.55 -9.00
CA TYR A 375 2.00 -7.87 -8.46
C TYR A 375 2.09 -7.75 -6.95
N GLY A 376 1.14 -8.31 -6.22
CA GLY A 376 1.02 -8.11 -4.78
C GLY A 376 -0.28 -8.67 -4.23
N ARG A 377 -0.70 -8.18 -3.07
CA ARG A 377 -1.88 -8.64 -2.34
C ARG A 377 -2.88 -7.51 -2.18
N ASN A 378 -4.16 -7.87 -2.16
CA ASN A 378 -5.27 -6.97 -1.87
C ASN A 378 -6.04 -7.49 -0.66
N PHE A 379 -6.72 -6.60 0.05
CA PHE A 379 -7.51 -6.95 1.22
C PHE A 379 -8.83 -6.17 1.22
N ILE A 380 -9.94 -6.85 1.46
CA ILE A 380 -11.28 -6.24 1.53
C ILE A 380 -11.90 -6.55 2.89
N GLY A 381 -11.86 -5.59 3.80
CA GLY A 381 -12.42 -5.70 5.14
C GLY A 381 -11.96 -4.61 6.09
N ASP A 382 -12.70 -4.40 7.18
CA ASP A 382 -12.33 -3.52 8.29
C ASP A 382 -11.72 -4.28 9.47
N GLY A 383 -11.74 -5.63 9.41
CA GLY A 383 -11.22 -6.53 10.41
C GLY A 383 -9.72 -6.78 10.38
N TYR A 384 -9.27 -7.65 11.30
CA TYR A 384 -7.95 -8.26 11.26
C TYR A 384 -7.91 -9.37 10.20
N ARG A 385 -8.97 -10.17 10.12
CA ARG A 385 -9.23 -11.10 9.03
C ARG A 385 -10.21 -10.51 8.02
N SER A 386 -10.31 -11.15 6.88
CA SER A 386 -11.40 -10.94 5.94
C SER A 386 -11.99 -12.27 5.47
N LEU A 387 -13.30 -12.34 5.45
CA LEU A 387 -14.01 -13.46 4.81
C LEU A 387 -14.19 -13.22 3.30
N LEU A 388 -14.11 -11.97 2.84
CA LEU A 388 -14.30 -11.60 1.43
C LEU A 388 -13.01 -11.76 0.64
N GLN A 389 -11.96 -11.04 1.00
CA GLN A 389 -10.63 -11.17 0.42
C GLN A 389 -9.58 -10.80 1.48
N GLY A 390 -8.74 -11.75 1.83
CA GLY A 390 -7.61 -11.60 2.75
C GLY A 390 -6.28 -11.48 2.03
N ASP A 391 -5.23 -11.20 2.79
CA ASP A 391 -3.84 -11.09 2.32
C ASP A 391 -2.95 -12.26 2.78
N GLY A 392 -3.58 -13.36 3.21
CA GLY A 392 -2.88 -14.56 3.69
C GLY A 392 -2.31 -15.43 2.58
N ALA A 393 -2.77 -15.28 1.33
CA ALA A 393 -2.24 -15.99 0.18
C ALA A 393 -1.00 -15.31 -0.40
N SER A 394 -0.23 -16.06 -1.21
CA SER A 394 0.92 -15.55 -1.98
C SER A 394 0.50 -14.39 -2.90
N PRO A 395 1.41 -13.45 -3.20
CA PRO A 395 1.12 -12.38 -4.17
C PRO A 395 0.79 -12.89 -5.57
N TYR A 396 -0.04 -12.15 -6.28
CA TYR A 396 -0.53 -12.45 -7.62
C TYR A 396 -0.54 -11.20 -8.50
N PRO A 397 -0.43 -11.35 -9.83
CA PRO A 397 -0.65 -10.25 -10.77
C PRO A 397 -2.10 -9.77 -10.69
N TYR A 398 -2.30 -8.46 -10.73
CA TYR A 398 -3.64 -7.88 -10.75
C TYR A 398 -3.71 -6.59 -11.56
N PHE A 399 -4.89 -6.32 -12.09
CA PHE A 399 -5.31 -5.01 -12.56
C PHE A 399 -6.48 -4.54 -11.72
N LYS A 400 -6.40 -3.33 -11.17
CA LYS A 400 -7.41 -2.78 -10.26
C LYS A 400 -7.84 -1.39 -10.70
N ILE A 401 -9.14 -1.16 -10.68
CA ILE A 401 -9.78 0.13 -10.94
C ILE A 401 -10.49 0.57 -9.67
N ASN A 402 -10.07 1.69 -9.09
CA ASN A 402 -10.82 2.37 -8.04
C ASN A 402 -11.54 3.57 -8.64
N THR A 403 -12.86 3.61 -8.49
CA THR A 403 -13.69 4.74 -8.87
C THR A 403 -14.28 5.34 -7.61
N THR A 404 -13.93 6.61 -7.32
CA THR A 404 -14.40 7.30 -6.12
C THR A 404 -15.16 8.56 -6.49
N PHE A 405 -16.42 8.65 -6.10
CA PHE A 405 -17.25 9.82 -6.31
C PHE A 405 -18.33 9.93 -5.24
N TRP A 406 -18.73 11.12 -4.90
CA TRP A 406 -19.76 11.39 -3.89
C TRP A 406 -19.48 10.62 -2.59
N LYS A 407 -20.30 9.66 -2.19
CA LYS A 407 -20.21 8.80 -1.00
C LYS A 407 -19.84 7.35 -1.33
N ILE A 408 -19.34 7.10 -2.54
CA ILE A 408 -19.10 5.76 -3.08
C ILE A 408 -17.63 5.62 -3.45
N LYS A 409 -17.05 4.48 -3.09
CA LYS A 409 -15.83 3.95 -3.69
C LYS A 409 -16.16 2.57 -4.26
N TYR A 410 -15.91 2.42 -5.56
CA TYR A 410 -16.12 1.18 -6.27
C TYR A 410 -14.78 0.63 -6.75
N THR A 411 -14.42 -0.53 -6.23
CA THR A 411 -13.16 -1.21 -6.55
C THR A 411 -13.45 -2.43 -7.41
N ASN A 412 -12.86 -2.49 -8.59
CA ASN A 412 -12.86 -3.67 -9.46
C ASN A 412 -11.45 -4.22 -9.50
N THR A 413 -11.27 -5.51 -9.27
CA THR A 413 -9.95 -6.15 -9.32
C THR A 413 -10.02 -7.40 -10.18
N TYR A 414 -9.10 -7.49 -11.13
CA TYR A 414 -8.91 -8.62 -12.03
C TYR A 414 -7.58 -9.28 -11.68
N MET A 415 -7.58 -10.58 -11.46
CA MET A 415 -6.45 -11.33 -10.89
C MET A 415 -6.10 -12.53 -11.73
N TRP A 416 -4.81 -12.79 -11.87
CA TRP A 416 -4.24 -13.98 -12.51
C TRP A 416 -3.67 -14.88 -11.42
N LEU A 417 -4.30 -16.03 -11.24
CA LEU A 417 -4.04 -16.93 -10.13
C LEU A 417 -3.45 -18.26 -10.63
N LYS A 418 -2.93 -19.07 -9.72
CA LYS A 418 -2.37 -20.40 -10.02
C LYS A 418 -2.96 -21.46 -9.09
N ASP A 419 -3.20 -22.63 -9.67
CA ASP A 419 -3.35 -23.88 -8.96
C ASP A 419 -2.09 -24.71 -9.17
N VAL A 420 -1.41 -25.05 -8.08
CA VAL A 420 -0.07 -25.66 -8.10
C VAL A 420 -0.09 -27.13 -7.71
N ARG A 421 -1.28 -27.75 -7.62
CA ARG A 421 -1.44 -29.15 -7.26
C ARG A 421 -0.93 -30.08 -8.38
N PRO A 422 -0.47 -31.31 -8.02
CA PRO A 422 0.02 -32.28 -8.99
C PRO A 422 -1.01 -32.64 -10.08
N GLU A 423 -2.30 -32.77 -9.70
CA GLU A 423 -3.38 -33.24 -10.55
C GLU A 423 -3.68 -32.30 -11.74
N VAL A 424 -3.29 -31.03 -11.61
CA VAL A 424 -3.54 -29.99 -12.61
C VAL A 424 -2.25 -29.39 -13.20
N THR A 425 -1.10 -29.95 -12.86
CA THR A 425 0.19 -29.53 -13.40
C THR A 425 0.52 -30.34 -14.67
N VAL A 426 0.65 -29.68 -15.80
CA VAL A 426 0.96 -30.28 -17.10
C VAL A 426 2.27 -29.70 -17.62
N ASP A 427 3.19 -30.57 -18.11
CA ASP A 427 4.48 -30.17 -18.66
C ASP A 427 5.27 -29.23 -17.74
N ARG A 428 5.24 -29.50 -16.42
CA ARG A 428 5.87 -28.67 -15.37
C ARG A 428 5.31 -27.26 -15.27
N THR A 429 4.15 -27.00 -15.84
CA THR A 429 3.47 -25.70 -15.80
C THR A 429 2.23 -25.79 -14.92
N TYR A 430 2.12 -24.90 -13.93
CA TYR A 430 0.97 -24.81 -13.05
C TYR A 430 -0.27 -24.28 -13.80
N ALA A 431 -1.44 -24.84 -13.45
CA ALA A 431 -2.67 -24.45 -14.06
C ALA A 431 -3.00 -22.97 -13.78
N SER A 432 -3.43 -22.27 -14.82
CA SER A 432 -3.89 -20.88 -14.69
C SER A 432 -5.37 -20.84 -14.36
N LYS A 433 -5.75 -19.95 -13.47
CA LYS A 433 -7.12 -19.55 -13.21
C LYS A 433 -7.20 -18.04 -13.04
N TYR A 434 -8.37 -17.50 -13.22
CA TYR A 434 -8.63 -16.07 -13.21
C TYR A 434 -9.69 -15.74 -12.20
N MET A 435 -9.63 -14.54 -11.66
CA MET A 435 -10.67 -14.03 -10.77
C MET A 435 -10.97 -12.57 -11.10
N ALA A 436 -12.23 -12.22 -11.11
CA ALA A 436 -12.68 -10.84 -11.09
C ALA A 436 -13.50 -10.60 -9.84
N ASN A 437 -13.34 -9.47 -9.18
CA ASN A 437 -14.19 -9.06 -8.09
C ASN A 437 -14.64 -7.60 -8.21
N HIS A 438 -15.81 -7.33 -7.66
CA HIS A 438 -16.36 -6.01 -7.43
C HIS A 438 -16.52 -5.79 -5.94
N TYR A 439 -16.15 -4.61 -5.48
CA TYR A 439 -16.48 -4.17 -4.13
C TYR A 439 -16.99 -2.73 -4.15
N LEU A 440 -18.28 -2.57 -3.93
CA LEU A 440 -18.94 -1.28 -3.79
C LEU A 440 -18.99 -0.90 -2.31
N SER A 441 -18.32 0.17 -1.91
CA SER A 441 -18.41 0.76 -0.58
C SER A 441 -19.22 2.06 -0.63
N TRP A 442 -20.28 2.14 0.17
CA TRP A 442 -21.20 3.27 0.22
C TRP A 442 -21.34 3.82 1.64
N ASN A 443 -20.95 5.08 1.84
CA ASN A 443 -21.22 5.82 3.07
C ASN A 443 -22.67 6.30 3.07
N VAL A 444 -23.58 5.45 3.56
CA VAL A 444 -25.04 5.70 3.61
C VAL A 444 -25.33 6.93 4.47
N SER A 445 -24.65 7.05 5.59
CA SER A 445 -24.74 8.18 6.52
C SER A 445 -23.37 8.53 7.11
N ASN A 446 -23.31 9.55 7.93
CA ASN A 446 -22.11 9.95 8.68
C ASN A 446 -21.53 8.84 9.56
N LYS A 447 -22.35 7.86 9.93
CA LYS A 447 -21.98 6.74 10.82
C LYS A 447 -21.96 5.39 10.15
N LEU A 448 -22.77 5.17 9.10
CA LEU A 448 -22.96 3.87 8.47
C LEU A 448 -22.31 3.79 7.10
N ASN A 449 -21.41 2.84 6.93
CA ASN A 449 -20.90 2.39 5.64
C ASN A 449 -21.42 0.98 5.36
N LEU A 450 -21.91 0.72 4.16
CA LEU A 450 -22.28 -0.58 3.65
C LEU A 450 -21.36 -0.96 2.49
N GLY A 451 -21.04 -2.23 2.38
CA GLY A 451 -20.26 -2.78 1.29
C GLY A 451 -20.94 -3.96 0.64
N PHE A 452 -20.87 -4.02 -0.69
CA PHE A 452 -21.37 -5.13 -1.51
C PHE A 452 -20.19 -5.72 -2.26
N PHE A 453 -20.04 -7.02 -2.15
CA PHE A 453 -18.94 -7.78 -2.75
C PHE A 453 -19.51 -8.86 -3.66
N GLU A 454 -18.93 -8.99 -4.82
CA GLU A 454 -19.14 -10.11 -5.72
C GLU A 454 -17.79 -10.53 -6.30
N SER A 455 -17.57 -11.81 -6.42
CA SER A 455 -16.38 -12.40 -7.02
C SER A 455 -16.77 -13.59 -7.89
N VAL A 456 -16.05 -13.77 -8.99
CA VAL A 456 -16.13 -14.96 -9.83
C VAL A 456 -14.75 -15.49 -10.13
N VAL A 457 -14.58 -16.81 -10.02
CA VAL A 457 -13.34 -17.54 -10.35
C VAL A 457 -13.63 -18.45 -11.54
N TRP A 458 -12.77 -18.44 -12.55
CA TRP A 458 -12.85 -19.32 -13.72
C TRP A 458 -11.49 -19.83 -14.16
N THR A 459 -11.50 -20.85 -15.01
CA THR A 459 -10.32 -21.51 -15.52
C THR A 459 -10.05 -21.20 -17.00
N ASP A 460 -8.91 -21.65 -17.49
CA ASP A 460 -8.51 -21.60 -18.90
C ASP A 460 -9.06 -22.77 -19.74
N ASP A 461 -10.08 -23.47 -19.26
CA ASP A 461 -10.68 -24.58 -19.97
C ASP A 461 -11.17 -24.16 -21.36
N ASN A 462 -10.97 -25.00 -22.37
CA ASN A 462 -11.29 -24.74 -23.76
C ASN A 462 -10.59 -23.50 -24.36
N ASN A 463 -9.39 -23.16 -23.89
CA ASN A 463 -8.65 -21.97 -24.29
C ASN A 463 -9.43 -20.65 -24.04
N ARG A 464 -10.26 -20.63 -23.01
CA ARG A 464 -11.07 -19.47 -22.63
C ARG A 464 -10.20 -18.26 -22.26
N GLY A 465 -9.05 -18.51 -21.65
CA GLY A 465 -8.17 -17.47 -21.18
C GLY A 465 -8.83 -16.50 -20.21
N PHE A 466 -8.34 -15.27 -20.20
CA PHE A 466 -8.97 -14.17 -19.47
C PHE A 466 -10.24 -13.72 -20.20
N ASP A 467 -11.40 -14.00 -19.62
CA ASP A 467 -12.70 -13.73 -20.23
C ASP A 467 -13.10 -12.25 -20.10
N VAL A 468 -13.10 -11.56 -21.25
CA VAL A 468 -13.44 -10.13 -21.34
C VAL A 468 -14.86 -9.79 -20.92
N ASN A 469 -15.77 -10.75 -20.86
CA ASN A 469 -17.14 -10.53 -20.40
C ASN A 469 -17.17 -10.09 -18.92
N PHE A 470 -16.17 -10.47 -18.13
CA PHE A 470 -16.03 -10.04 -16.74
C PHE A 470 -15.30 -8.70 -16.56
N VAL A 471 -14.87 -8.05 -17.64
CA VAL A 471 -14.21 -6.74 -17.56
C VAL A 471 -15.20 -5.60 -17.35
N ASN A 472 -16.47 -5.79 -17.70
CA ASN A 472 -17.48 -4.77 -17.48
C ASN A 472 -17.65 -4.48 -15.96
N PRO A 473 -17.30 -3.27 -15.51
CA PRO A 473 -17.22 -2.98 -14.08
C PRO A 473 -18.61 -2.79 -13.42
N ILE A 474 -19.69 -2.76 -14.19
CA ILE A 474 -21.04 -2.43 -13.67
C ILE A 474 -21.94 -3.67 -13.69
N ILE A 475 -21.61 -4.68 -14.49
CA ILE A 475 -22.45 -5.86 -14.65
C ILE A 475 -22.38 -6.76 -13.41
N PHE A 476 -23.52 -7.40 -13.09
CA PHE A 476 -23.57 -8.43 -12.07
C PHE A 476 -22.98 -9.73 -12.63
N TYR A 477 -21.86 -10.19 -12.07
CA TYR A 477 -21.07 -11.29 -12.60
C TYR A 477 -21.81 -12.62 -12.65
N ARG A 478 -22.70 -12.87 -11.69
CA ARG A 478 -23.52 -14.08 -11.68
C ARG A 478 -24.37 -14.22 -12.96
N SER A 479 -24.85 -13.10 -13.50
CA SER A 479 -25.59 -13.10 -14.76
C SER A 479 -24.72 -13.45 -15.95
N VAL A 480 -23.48 -12.97 -15.96
CA VAL A 480 -22.49 -13.26 -17.01
C VAL A 480 -22.04 -14.71 -16.95
N GLU A 481 -21.74 -15.19 -15.76
CA GLU A 481 -21.38 -16.58 -15.51
C GLU A 481 -22.47 -17.52 -16.03
N PHE A 482 -23.72 -17.26 -15.67
CA PHE A 482 -24.86 -18.06 -16.10
C PHE A 482 -25.08 -18.05 -17.62
N GLY A 483 -24.80 -16.91 -18.26
CA GLY A 483 -24.86 -16.75 -19.72
C GLY A 483 -23.73 -17.48 -20.47
N SER A 484 -22.58 -17.67 -19.83
CA SER A 484 -21.43 -18.38 -20.41
C SER A 484 -21.58 -19.90 -20.31
N SER A 485 -21.97 -20.41 -19.15
CA SER A 485 -22.31 -21.80 -18.85
C SER A 485 -22.79 -21.88 -17.40
N SER A 486 -23.76 -22.72 -17.09
CA SER A 486 -24.26 -22.94 -15.73
C SER A 486 -23.23 -23.51 -14.73
N ARG A 487 -22.03 -23.90 -15.21
CA ARG A 487 -20.96 -24.52 -14.41
C ARG A 487 -19.57 -23.98 -14.76
N SER A 488 -19.47 -22.82 -15.40
CA SER A 488 -18.21 -22.32 -15.95
C SER A 488 -17.34 -21.52 -14.96
N GLY A 489 -17.81 -21.32 -13.75
CA GLY A 489 -17.11 -20.56 -12.73
C GLY A 489 -17.64 -20.81 -11.32
N ASN A 490 -17.00 -20.20 -10.35
CA ASN A 490 -17.39 -20.20 -8.94
C ASN A 490 -17.64 -18.76 -8.50
N ALA A 491 -18.87 -18.44 -8.10
CA ALA A 491 -19.27 -17.10 -7.70
C ALA A 491 -19.49 -17.00 -6.18
N LEU A 492 -18.91 -16.01 -5.56
CA LEU A 492 -19.08 -15.67 -4.15
C LEU A 492 -19.74 -14.30 -4.01
N LEU A 493 -20.70 -14.19 -3.12
CA LEU A 493 -21.38 -12.94 -2.78
C LEU A 493 -21.07 -12.54 -1.34
N GLY A 494 -20.93 -11.25 -1.09
CA GLY A 494 -20.64 -10.77 0.24
C GLY A 494 -21.25 -9.41 0.56
N LEU A 495 -21.50 -9.23 1.83
CA LEU A 495 -21.92 -7.95 2.41
C LEU A 495 -20.94 -7.54 3.49
N SER A 496 -20.69 -6.26 3.62
CA SER A 496 -19.99 -5.72 4.77
C SER A 496 -20.72 -4.50 5.33
N ALA A 497 -20.58 -4.28 6.62
CA ALA A 497 -21.13 -3.11 7.28
C ALA A 497 -20.11 -2.59 8.28
N LYS A 498 -20.00 -1.26 8.38
CA LYS A 498 -19.27 -0.59 9.43
C LYS A 498 -20.12 0.51 10.03
N TYR A 499 -20.22 0.53 11.34
CA TYR A 499 -20.95 1.53 12.10
C TYR A 499 -20.03 2.29 13.04
N LYS A 500 -19.83 3.56 12.80
CA LYS A 500 -19.08 4.48 13.65
C LYS A 500 -19.96 4.89 14.83
N TRP A 501 -19.88 4.13 15.95
CA TRP A 501 -20.69 4.40 17.13
C TRP A 501 -20.44 5.82 17.64
N ASN A 502 -19.15 6.15 17.78
CA ASN A 502 -18.64 7.48 18.07
C ASN A 502 -17.19 7.60 17.55
N ASN A 503 -16.49 8.69 17.85
CA ASN A 503 -15.12 8.90 17.39
C ASN A 503 -14.08 7.94 17.99
N SER A 504 -14.46 7.21 19.04
CA SER A 504 -13.58 6.25 19.70
C SER A 504 -13.95 4.80 19.43
N MET A 505 -15.14 4.49 18.95
CA MET A 505 -15.61 3.11 18.78
C MET A 505 -16.26 2.88 17.43
N ASN A 506 -15.80 1.84 16.73
CA ASN A 506 -16.37 1.32 15.50
C ASN A 506 -16.79 -0.13 15.65
N LEU A 507 -17.95 -0.46 15.13
CA LEU A 507 -18.41 -1.83 14.92
C LEU A 507 -18.31 -2.17 13.44
N TYR A 508 -17.96 -3.41 13.12
CA TYR A 508 -17.92 -3.89 11.74
C TYR A 508 -18.40 -5.33 11.63
N ALA A 509 -18.88 -5.67 10.46
CA ALA A 509 -19.36 -7.01 10.15
C ALA A 509 -19.10 -7.36 8.68
N GLN A 510 -18.97 -8.66 8.41
CA GLN A 510 -19.01 -9.23 7.06
C GLN A 510 -19.96 -10.43 7.06
N PHE A 511 -20.59 -10.65 5.92
CA PHE A 511 -21.37 -11.83 5.63
C PHE A 511 -21.01 -12.31 4.23
N LEU A 512 -20.64 -13.58 4.11
CA LEU A 512 -20.24 -14.22 2.87
C LEU A 512 -21.23 -15.36 2.56
N ILE A 513 -21.63 -15.45 1.30
CA ILE A 513 -22.40 -16.56 0.73
C ILE A 513 -21.60 -17.12 -0.45
N ASP A 514 -21.29 -18.41 -0.39
CA ASP A 514 -20.68 -19.17 -1.48
C ASP A 514 -21.76 -19.94 -2.25
N GLU A 515 -22.55 -20.77 -1.54
CA GLU A 515 -23.75 -21.43 -2.03
C GLU A 515 -24.89 -21.33 -1.02
N PHE A 516 -26.12 -21.31 -1.49
CA PHE A 516 -27.27 -21.17 -0.62
C PHE A 516 -28.50 -21.88 -1.19
N SER A 517 -29.09 -22.77 -0.42
CA SER A 517 -30.38 -23.44 -0.69
C SER A 517 -31.42 -23.02 0.33
N PHE A 518 -32.35 -22.17 -0.09
CA PHE A 518 -33.39 -21.67 0.80
C PHE A 518 -34.35 -22.80 1.26
N GLY A 519 -34.60 -23.78 0.39
CA GLY A 519 -35.41 -24.97 0.73
C GLY A 519 -34.84 -25.72 1.92
N ASP A 520 -33.53 -26.04 1.85
CA ASP A 520 -32.82 -26.81 2.90
C ASP A 520 -32.73 -26.01 4.23
N VAL A 521 -32.69 -24.68 4.16
CA VAL A 521 -32.73 -23.82 5.37
C VAL A 521 -34.11 -23.93 6.05
N LYS A 522 -35.19 -23.90 5.25
CA LYS A 522 -36.55 -23.96 5.75
C LYS A 522 -36.86 -25.34 6.38
N ASP A 523 -36.28 -26.39 5.81
CA ASP A 523 -36.45 -27.77 6.31
C ASP A 523 -35.60 -28.05 7.56
N GLY A 524 -34.66 -27.18 7.89
CA GLY A 524 -33.84 -27.29 9.11
C GLY A 524 -32.75 -28.37 9.04
N ASP A 525 -32.44 -28.89 7.88
CA ASP A 525 -31.60 -30.06 7.65
C ASP A 525 -30.11 -29.81 7.90
N ASN A 526 -29.69 -28.54 8.10
CA ASN A 526 -28.29 -28.17 8.13
C ASN A 526 -27.49 -28.69 6.92
N SER A 527 -28.06 -28.55 5.72
CA SER A 527 -27.47 -29.01 4.47
C SER A 527 -26.07 -28.43 4.21
N TRP A 528 -25.22 -29.25 3.62
CA TRP A 528 -23.88 -28.85 3.17
C TRP A 528 -23.90 -27.71 2.14
N LYS A 529 -24.97 -27.63 1.33
CA LYS A 529 -25.15 -26.59 0.30
C LYS A 529 -25.25 -25.17 0.85
N ASN A 530 -25.59 -25.03 2.14
CA ASN A 530 -25.64 -23.73 2.79
C ASN A 530 -24.25 -23.32 3.25
N LYS A 531 -23.41 -22.89 2.29
CA LYS A 531 -22.04 -22.44 2.48
C LYS A 531 -22.02 -20.93 2.72
N PHE A 532 -21.90 -20.54 3.99
CA PHE A 532 -21.79 -19.14 4.37
C PHE A 532 -20.84 -18.94 5.56
N GLY A 533 -20.40 -17.70 5.70
CA GLY A 533 -19.60 -17.26 6.84
C GLY A 533 -19.99 -15.86 7.30
N TYR A 534 -19.73 -15.54 8.56
CA TYR A 534 -19.91 -14.19 9.07
C TYR A 534 -18.78 -13.78 10.02
N GLN A 535 -18.50 -12.50 10.01
CA GLN A 535 -17.56 -11.83 10.88
C GLN A 535 -18.27 -10.71 11.63
N LEU A 536 -17.98 -10.59 12.93
CA LEU A 536 -18.42 -9.48 13.78
C LEU A 536 -17.21 -8.92 14.51
N GLY A 537 -17.06 -7.62 14.58
CA GLY A 537 -15.96 -7.03 15.31
C GLY A 537 -16.21 -5.62 15.82
N ALA A 538 -15.33 -5.21 16.71
CA ALA A 538 -15.33 -3.88 17.32
C ALA A 538 -13.89 -3.37 17.46
N LYS A 539 -13.69 -2.07 17.26
CA LYS A 539 -12.43 -1.36 17.53
C LYS A 539 -12.69 -0.22 18.49
N TYR A 540 -11.83 -0.08 19.48
CA TYR A 540 -11.88 0.98 20.48
C TYR A 540 -10.56 1.76 20.46
N TYR A 541 -10.61 2.97 19.89
CA TYR A 541 -9.47 3.88 19.74
C TYR A 541 -9.31 4.75 20.99
N ASN A 542 -8.06 5.01 21.37
CA ASN A 542 -7.72 5.70 22.62
C ASN A 542 -8.47 5.10 23.81
N ALA A 543 -8.42 3.77 23.88
CA ALA A 543 -9.18 3.00 24.85
C ALA A 543 -8.90 3.47 26.27
N PHE A 544 -9.95 3.60 27.09
CA PHE A 544 -9.89 4.08 28.47
C PHE A 544 -9.23 5.47 28.61
N LYS A 545 -9.27 6.30 27.56
CA LYS A 545 -8.61 7.62 27.47
C LYS A 545 -7.08 7.55 27.48
N VAL A 546 -6.50 6.39 27.15
CA VAL A 546 -5.07 6.22 26.95
C VAL A 546 -4.77 6.50 25.47
N ASP A 547 -4.06 7.58 25.21
CA ASP A 547 -3.71 7.98 23.84
C ASP A 547 -2.96 6.86 23.12
N ASN A 548 -3.36 6.61 21.86
CA ASN A 548 -2.78 5.59 20.99
C ASN A 548 -2.90 4.13 21.47
N LEU A 549 -3.77 3.86 22.47
CA LEU A 549 -4.16 2.50 22.80
C LEU A 549 -5.37 2.09 21.94
N ILE A 550 -5.21 1.06 21.14
CA ILE A 550 -6.27 0.50 20.30
C ILE A 550 -6.57 -0.90 20.79
N LEU A 551 -7.83 -1.16 21.11
CA LEU A 551 -8.33 -2.50 21.38
C LEU A 551 -9.24 -2.94 20.25
N GLN A 552 -9.10 -4.20 19.82
CA GLN A 552 -9.94 -4.80 18.79
C GLN A 552 -10.40 -6.18 19.23
N LEU A 553 -11.67 -6.46 19.03
CA LEU A 553 -12.25 -7.78 19.22
C LEU A 553 -12.92 -8.20 17.92
N GLU A 554 -12.70 -9.45 17.49
CA GLU A 554 -13.22 -9.98 16.24
C GLU A 554 -13.64 -11.42 16.42
N TYR A 555 -14.82 -11.76 15.94
CA TYR A 555 -15.34 -13.11 15.88
C TYR A 555 -15.62 -13.52 14.44
N ASN A 556 -15.07 -14.66 14.02
CA ASN A 556 -15.24 -15.25 12.71
C ASN A 556 -15.93 -16.62 12.85
N HIS A 557 -16.90 -16.88 11.98
CA HIS A 557 -17.60 -18.16 11.88
C HIS A 557 -17.78 -18.51 10.42
N VAL A 558 -17.23 -19.65 10.01
CA VAL A 558 -17.29 -20.11 8.62
C VAL A 558 -17.74 -21.57 8.61
N ARG A 559 -18.82 -21.84 7.85
CA ARG A 559 -19.36 -23.18 7.73
C ARG A 559 -18.43 -24.10 6.93
N PRO A 560 -18.57 -25.44 7.09
CA PRO A 560 -17.88 -26.40 6.23
C PRO A 560 -18.14 -26.14 4.74
N TYR A 561 -17.13 -26.45 3.92
CA TYR A 561 -17.13 -26.37 2.46
C TYR A 561 -17.15 -24.95 1.86
N VAL A 562 -17.21 -23.89 2.67
CA VAL A 562 -17.04 -22.50 2.20
C VAL A 562 -15.68 -22.37 1.51
N TYR A 563 -15.64 -21.65 0.40
CA TYR A 563 -14.50 -21.46 -0.51
C TYR A 563 -14.16 -22.68 -1.38
N SER A 564 -14.75 -23.85 -1.13
CA SER A 564 -14.58 -25.03 -1.97
C SER A 564 -15.55 -25.02 -3.14
N HIS A 565 -15.17 -25.63 -4.26
CA HIS A 565 -16.05 -25.79 -5.42
C HIS A 565 -16.01 -27.23 -5.96
N SER A 566 -17.05 -27.68 -6.67
CA SER A 566 -17.13 -29.02 -7.29
C SER A 566 -15.97 -29.28 -8.23
N ALA A 567 -15.60 -28.31 -9.06
CA ALA A 567 -14.34 -28.30 -9.76
C ALA A 567 -13.29 -27.65 -8.85
N ILE A 568 -12.43 -28.46 -8.23
CA ILE A 568 -11.47 -27.96 -7.23
C ILE A 568 -10.61 -26.79 -7.76
N ILE A 569 -10.26 -26.79 -9.05
CA ILE A 569 -9.47 -25.74 -9.66
C ILE A 569 -10.15 -24.35 -9.59
N THR A 570 -11.49 -24.28 -9.55
CA THR A 570 -12.24 -23.04 -9.40
C THR A 570 -12.55 -22.69 -7.94
N ASN A 571 -11.93 -23.35 -6.97
CA ASN A 571 -12.02 -22.96 -5.56
C ASN A 571 -11.53 -21.51 -5.34
N TYR A 572 -11.90 -20.93 -4.22
CA TYR A 572 -11.49 -19.58 -3.83
C TYR A 572 -10.07 -19.58 -3.21
N GLY A 573 -9.07 -20.00 -3.99
CA GLY A 573 -7.70 -20.16 -3.55
C GLY A 573 -6.66 -19.78 -4.59
N HIS A 574 -5.40 -19.61 -4.14
CA HIS A 574 -4.22 -19.33 -4.95
C HIS A 574 -3.00 -19.97 -4.30
N ASN A 575 -2.16 -20.67 -5.08
CA ASN A 575 -0.96 -21.35 -4.58
C ASN A 575 -1.25 -22.19 -3.31
N ASN A 576 -2.23 -23.10 -3.38
CA ASN A 576 -2.68 -23.95 -2.27
C ASN A 576 -3.09 -23.18 -0.98
N GLN A 577 -3.39 -21.88 -1.06
CA GLN A 577 -3.80 -21.03 0.04
C GLN A 577 -5.16 -20.39 -0.23
N SER A 578 -5.97 -20.15 0.81
CA SER A 578 -7.26 -19.47 0.70
C SER A 578 -7.09 -17.97 0.41
N LEU A 579 -7.87 -17.42 -0.52
CA LEU A 579 -7.98 -15.98 -0.79
C LEU A 579 -8.91 -15.26 0.19
N GLY A 580 -9.75 -16.00 0.92
CA GLY A 580 -10.56 -15.48 2.02
C GLY A 580 -9.85 -15.61 3.35
N HIS A 581 -10.52 -16.24 4.34
CA HIS A 581 -9.89 -16.53 5.62
C HIS A 581 -8.83 -17.63 5.48
N GLN A 582 -7.67 -17.44 6.09
CA GLN A 582 -6.51 -18.36 5.96
C GLN A 582 -6.79 -19.79 6.46
N TRP A 583 -7.75 -19.99 7.36
CA TRP A 583 -8.14 -21.31 7.83
C TRP A 583 -9.07 -22.07 6.89
N GLY A 584 -9.51 -21.45 5.77
CA GLY A 584 -10.47 -22.06 4.84
C GLY A 584 -11.89 -22.11 5.43
N GLY A 585 -12.51 -23.28 5.43
CA GLY A 585 -13.84 -23.53 5.97
C GLY A 585 -13.85 -24.20 7.35
N ASN A 586 -15.03 -24.52 7.87
CA ASN A 586 -15.28 -25.38 9.04
C ASN A 586 -14.59 -24.92 10.34
N PHE A 587 -14.72 -23.63 10.69
CA PHE A 587 -14.10 -23.08 11.90
C PHE A 587 -14.93 -21.96 12.54
N ARG A 588 -14.59 -21.69 13.79
CA ARG A 588 -14.94 -20.47 14.52
C ARG A 588 -13.71 -19.95 15.26
N GLU A 589 -13.53 -18.64 15.28
CA GLU A 589 -12.36 -17.97 15.81
C GLU A 589 -12.79 -16.70 16.58
N LEU A 590 -12.19 -16.46 17.73
CA LEU A 590 -12.27 -15.21 18.45
C LEU A 590 -10.87 -14.63 18.58
N ILE A 591 -10.69 -13.39 18.13
CA ILE A 591 -9.42 -12.68 18.17
C ILE A 591 -9.57 -11.44 19.04
N ALA A 592 -8.69 -11.27 20.02
CA ALA A 592 -8.55 -10.07 20.82
C ALA A 592 -7.17 -9.44 20.58
N ILE A 593 -7.13 -8.15 20.23
CA ILE A 593 -5.89 -7.44 19.90
C ILE A 593 -5.82 -6.17 20.74
N GLY A 594 -4.66 -5.94 21.36
CA GLY A 594 -4.28 -4.68 21.97
C GLY A 594 -3.03 -4.13 21.31
N ARG A 595 -3.07 -2.87 20.85
CA ARG A 595 -1.93 -2.16 20.28
C ARG A 595 -1.72 -0.84 20.98
N TYR A 596 -0.50 -0.59 21.40
CA TYR A 596 -0.11 0.66 22.03
C TYR A 596 1.17 1.20 21.42
N HIS A 597 1.20 2.49 21.15
CA HIS A 597 2.42 3.15 20.74
C HIS A 597 2.60 4.52 21.43
N LYS A 598 3.84 4.84 21.79
CA LYS A 598 4.22 6.14 22.36
C LYS A 598 5.52 6.61 21.75
N GLY A 599 5.44 7.63 20.90
CA GLY A 599 6.58 8.04 20.10
C GLY A 599 7.08 6.89 19.21
N ARG A 600 8.29 6.43 19.47
CA ARG A 600 8.91 5.32 18.70
C ARG A 600 8.73 3.95 19.35
N TYR A 601 8.23 3.86 20.58
CA TYR A 601 7.97 2.59 21.27
C TYR A 601 6.61 2.03 20.87
N PHE A 602 6.53 0.72 20.73
CA PHE A 602 5.27 0.02 20.47
C PHE A 602 5.18 -1.29 21.26
N ALA A 603 3.96 -1.71 21.52
CA ALA A 603 3.63 -3.00 22.10
C ALA A 603 2.32 -3.49 21.48
N ASP A 604 2.34 -4.68 20.92
CA ASP A 604 1.21 -5.36 20.31
C ASP A 604 0.98 -6.69 21.02
N ALA A 605 -0.25 -7.02 21.33
CA ALA A 605 -0.65 -8.32 21.87
C ALA A 605 -1.87 -8.82 21.11
N LYS A 606 -1.82 -10.07 20.63
CA LYS A 606 -2.91 -10.72 19.92
C LYS A 606 -3.17 -12.07 20.59
N PHE A 607 -4.43 -12.33 20.91
CA PHE A 607 -4.90 -13.60 21.44
C PHE A 607 -5.95 -14.17 20.49
N THR A 608 -5.75 -15.40 20.05
CA THR A 608 -6.65 -16.12 19.16
C THR A 608 -7.13 -17.37 19.86
N ILE A 609 -8.45 -17.55 19.96
CA ILE A 609 -9.09 -18.75 20.48
C ILE A 609 -9.97 -19.29 19.37
N GLY A 610 -9.77 -20.53 18.95
CA GLY A 610 -10.52 -21.09 17.84
C GLY A 610 -10.83 -22.57 17.98
N THR A 611 -11.77 -23.00 17.17
CA THR A 611 -12.07 -24.42 16.94
C THR A 611 -12.13 -24.62 15.43
N ARG A 612 -11.35 -25.57 14.94
CA ARG A 612 -11.37 -26.04 13.54
C ARG A 612 -11.88 -27.47 13.47
N GLY A 613 -12.60 -27.80 12.41
CA GLY A 613 -12.90 -29.18 12.05
C GLY A 613 -11.94 -29.62 10.96
N LEU A 614 -10.97 -30.45 11.31
CA LEU A 614 -9.98 -31.00 10.38
C LEU A 614 -10.39 -32.39 9.92
N ASP A 615 -9.77 -32.87 8.85
CA ASP A 615 -9.99 -34.20 8.35
C ASP A 615 -9.19 -35.22 9.17
N PHE A 616 -9.73 -36.45 9.36
CA PHE A 616 -9.01 -37.54 10.01
C PHE A 616 -7.98 -38.20 9.07
N SER A 617 -8.25 -38.14 7.76
CA SER A 617 -7.36 -38.67 6.72
C SER A 617 -7.33 -37.74 5.52
N SER A 618 -6.31 -37.83 4.71
CA SER A 618 -6.15 -37.01 3.50
C SER A 618 -6.99 -37.47 2.30
N SER A 619 -7.52 -38.68 2.32
CA SER A 619 -8.29 -39.27 1.24
C SER A 619 -9.27 -40.35 1.74
N GLY A 620 -10.26 -40.67 0.92
CA GLY A 620 -11.26 -41.70 1.16
C GLY A 620 -12.69 -41.16 1.09
N ALA A 621 -13.64 -42.03 0.79
CA ALA A 621 -15.05 -41.67 0.77
C ALA A 621 -15.52 -41.18 2.15
N ASN A 622 -16.38 -40.17 2.16
CA ASN A 622 -16.94 -39.55 3.37
C ASN A 622 -15.91 -39.03 4.39
N SER A 623 -14.69 -38.69 3.92
CA SER A 623 -13.60 -38.22 4.79
C SER A 623 -13.32 -36.72 4.73
N ASN A 624 -13.97 -35.97 3.83
CA ASN A 624 -13.84 -34.53 3.74
C ASN A 624 -14.88 -33.84 4.66
N TYR A 625 -14.39 -33.23 5.72
CA TYR A 625 -15.23 -32.52 6.70
C TYR A 625 -15.38 -31.01 6.39
N GLY A 626 -14.88 -30.54 5.25
CA GLY A 626 -15.09 -29.19 4.71
C GLY A 626 -14.20 -28.11 5.31
N GLY A 627 -13.04 -28.49 5.89
CA GLY A 627 -12.02 -27.54 6.34
C GLY A 627 -11.02 -27.18 5.23
N ASN A 628 -10.63 -28.15 4.41
CA ASN A 628 -9.68 -28.00 3.33
C ASN A 628 -10.39 -27.65 2.01
N ILE A 629 -10.17 -26.46 1.48
CA ILE A 629 -10.81 -25.97 0.26
C ILE A 629 -10.26 -26.62 -1.03
N TYR A 630 -9.18 -27.39 -0.94
CA TYR A 630 -8.55 -28.12 -2.04
C TYR A 630 -8.91 -29.60 -2.06
N ARG A 631 -9.98 -29.99 -1.36
CA ARG A 631 -10.53 -31.34 -1.40
C ARG A 631 -11.87 -31.41 -2.13
N ASP A 632 -12.08 -32.49 -2.85
CA ASP A 632 -13.34 -32.81 -3.49
C ASP A 632 -14.43 -33.01 -2.43
N TYR A 633 -15.53 -32.29 -2.56
CA TYR A 633 -16.70 -32.45 -1.71
C TYR A 633 -17.84 -33.20 -2.40
N ASP A 634 -17.78 -33.42 -3.72
CA ASP A 634 -18.84 -34.16 -4.43
C ASP A 634 -18.74 -35.67 -4.14
N ASN A 635 -17.51 -36.20 -4.14
CA ASN A 635 -17.25 -37.60 -3.92
C ASN A 635 -16.84 -37.96 -2.48
N ASP A 636 -16.17 -37.06 -1.77
CA ASP A 636 -15.56 -37.32 -0.45
C ASP A 636 -16.32 -36.68 0.71
N ARG A 637 -17.39 -35.92 0.45
CA ARG A 637 -18.15 -35.17 1.48
C ARG A 637 -18.65 -36.10 2.60
N PHE A 638 -18.41 -35.70 3.85
CA PHE A 638 -18.77 -36.44 5.05
C PHE A 638 -20.30 -36.76 5.13
N ALA A 639 -21.12 -35.75 4.89
CA ALA A 639 -22.56 -35.89 4.95
C ALA A 639 -23.30 -34.81 4.13
N ASP A 640 -24.52 -35.11 3.67
CA ASP A 640 -25.37 -34.16 2.96
C ASP A 640 -26.12 -33.22 3.90
N THR A 641 -26.50 -33.74 5.08
CA THR A 641 -27.27 -33.02 6.10
C THR A 641 -26.63 -33.16 7.47
N GLY A 642 -27.10 -32.39 8.45
CA GLY A 642 -26.52 -32.35 9.80
C GLY A 642 -25.13 -31.70 9.89
N VAL A 643 -24.74 -30.98 8.84
CA VAL A 643 -23.43 -30.34 8.75
C VAL A 643 -23.29 -29.19 9.74
N LYS A 644 -22.25 -29.23 10.56
CA LYS A 644 -22.00 -28.24 11.62
C LYS A 644 -20.53 -27.83 11.70
N VAL A 645 -20.28 -26.62 12.17
CA VAL A 645 -18.92 -26.11 12.37
C VAL A 645 -18.20 -26.88 13.48
N GLY A 646 -16.95 -27.27 13.18
CA GLY A 646 -16.12 -28.11 14.07
C GLY A 646 -16.36 -29.60 13.90
N GLN A 647 -17.07 -30.05 12.84
CA GLN A 647 -17.18 -31.46 12.48
C GLN A 647 -15.85 -32.04 12.03
N GLY A 648 -15.67 -33.37 12.15
CA GLY A 648 -14.41 -34.06 11.89
C GLY A 648 -13.49 -34.08 13.10
N ASN A 649 -12.19 -34.07 12.89
CA ASN A 649 -11.20 -34.00 13.96
C ASN A 649 -11.21 -32.61 14.59
N LYS A 650 -12.12 -32.43 15.52
CA LYS A 650 -12.30 -31.15 16.22
C LYS A 650 -11.06 -30.73 16.95
N THR A 651 -10.44 -29.69 16.47
CA THR A 651 -9.19 -29.14 17.01
C THR A 651 -9.41 -27.81 17.70
N ASN A 652 -9.09 -27.72 18.98
CA ASN A 652 -9.12 -26.47 19.73
C ASN A 652 -7.73 -25.82 19.66
N ILE A 653 -7.73 -24.52 19.41
CA ILE A 653 -6.51 -23.74 19.19
C ILE A 653 -6.54 -22.53 20.11
N PHE A 654 -5.41 -22.29 20.78
CA PHE A 654 -5.14 -21.06 21.49
C PHE A 654 -3.77 -20.53 21.06
N ILE A 655 -3.71 -19.26 20.67
CA ILE A 655 -2.46 -18.61 20.28
C ILE A 655 -2.39 -17.25 20.98
N ALA A 656 -1.26 -17.00 21.65
CA ALA A 656 -0.88 -15.70 22.16
C ALA A 656 0.37 -15.23 21.40
N ASP A 657 0.27 -14.06 20.75
CA ASP A 657 1.35 -13.44 19.98
C ASP A 657 1.58 -12.03 20.54
N ILE A 658 2.72 -11.85 21.23
CA ILE A 658 3.08 -10.60 21.89
C ILE A 658 4.36 -10.08 21.25
N GLN A 659 4.33 -8.83 20.82
CA GLN A 659 5.47 -8.16 20.23
C GLN A 659 5.68 -6.79 20.87
N THR A 660 6.92 -6.43 21.14
CA THR A 660 7.29 -5.10 21.61
C THR A 660 8.57 -4.63 20.96
N GLY A 661 8.75 -3.35 20.82
CA GLY A 661 9.95 -2.84 20.18
C GLY A 661 10.03 -1.32 20.03
N TYR A 662 10.93 -0.93 19.16
CA TYR A 662 11.27 0.46 18.93
C TYR A 662 11.42 0.76 17.42
N LEU A 663 10.76 1.81 16.95
CA LEU A 663 10.86 2.30 15.58
C LEU A 663 12.21 3.01 15.39
N ILE A 664 13.09 2.41 14.59
CA ILE A 664 14.42 2.95 14.30
C ILE A 664 14.30 4.08 13.27
N ASN A 665 13.68 3.79 12.11
CA ASN A 665 13.58 4.76 11.02
C ASN A 665 12.12 4.85 10.51
N PRO A 666 11.45 5.99 10.69
CA PRO A 666 10.06 6.16 10.26
C PRO A 666 9.90 6.22 8.73
N ALA A 667 10.95 6.57 7.95
CA ALA A 667 10.87 6.61 6.49
C ALA A 667 10.78 5.22 5.85
N THR A 668 11.39 4.23 6.48
CA THR A 668 11.39 2.83 6.02
C THR A 668 10.54 1.91 6.89
N ASN A 669 9.93 2.45 7.94
CA ASN A 669 9.24 1.69 8.99
C ASN A 669 10.10 0.58 9.62
N LEU A 670 11.42 0.82 9.70
CA LEU A 670 12.37 -0.12 10.30
C LEU A 670 12.26 -0.11 11.82
N LYS A 671 12.05 -1.29 12.38
CA LYS A 671 11.90 -1.52 13.83
C LYS A 671 12.95 -2.50 14.34
N ILE A 672 13.37 -2.36 15.59
CA ILE A 672 13.89 -3.46 16.39
C ILE A 672 12.77 -3.98 17.26
N PHE A 673 12.65 -5.30 17.37
CA PHE A 673 11.55 -5.90 18.13
C PHE A 673 11.97 -7.20 18.82
N SER A 674 11.19 -7.56 19.81
CA SER A 674 11.15 -8.88 20.43
C SER A 674 9.72 -9.41 20.33
N SER A 675 9.55 -10.68 20.02
CA SER A 675 8.24 -11.33 19.97
C SER A 675 8.25 -12.66 20.71
N LEU A 676 7.10 -13.00 21.30
CA LEU A 676 6.84 -14.27 21.95
C LEU A 676 5.51 -14.79 21.41
N ILE A 677 5.55 -15.97 20.79
CA ILE A 677 4.38 -16.69 20.32
C ILE A 677 4.24 -17.95 21.17
N TYR A 678 3.08 -18.10 21.79
CA TYR A 678 2.65 -19.34 22.45
C TYR A 678 1.47 -19.91 21.67
N ARG A 679 1.57 -21.16 21.22
CA ARG A 679 0.52 -21.87 20.49
C ARG A 679 0.22 -23.19 21.19
N ASN A 680 -1.05 -23.41 21.51
CA ASN A 680 -1.61 -24.68 21.93
C ASN A 680 -2.53 -25.19 20.82
N PHE A 681 -2.22 -26.35 20.29
CA PHE A 681 -2.99 -27.03 19.26
C PHE A 681 -3.42 -28.40 19.80
N ASN A 682 -4.74 -28.58 19.97
CA ASN A 682 -5.29 -29.70 20.71
C ASN A 682 -6.41 -30.39 19.90
N PRO A 683 -6.08 -31.34 19.00
CA PRO A 683 -7.04 -32.13 18.27
C PRO A 683 -7.75 -33.14 19.18
N LEU A 684 -8.94 -33.57 18.77
CA LEU A 684 -9.71 -34.63 19.44
C LEU A 684 -8.95 -35.96 19.36
N GLU A 685 -8.41 -36.27 18.18
CA GLU A 685 -7.61 -37.47 17.94
C GLU A 685 -6.28 -37.09 17.29
N ASN A 686 -5.21 -37.72 17.74
CA ASN A 686 -3.90 -37.58 17.12
C ASN A 686 -3.79 -38.51 15.90
N ASN A 687 -3.33 -38.00 14.78
CA ASN A 687 -2.97 -38.76 13.60
C ASN A 687 -1.65 -38.26 13.02
N ALA A 688 -1.17 -38.85 11.91
CA ALA A 688 0.10 -38.48 11.30
C ALA A 688 0.21 -37.00 10.88
N ALA A 689 -0.93 -36.35 10.50
CA ALA A 689 -0.99 -34.99 10.03
C ALA A 689 -1.49 -34.02 11.10
N THR A 690 -2.16 -34.50 12.16
CA THR A 690 -2.86 -33.68 13.16
C THR A 690 -2.64 -34.24 14.55
N PHE A 691 -1.71 -33.68 15.28
CA PHE A 691 -1.36 -34.14 16.63
C PHE A 691 -1.29 -33.00 17.62
N LYS A 692 -1.48 -33.31 18.90
CA LYS A 692 -1.41 -32.34 19.98
C LYS A 692 -0.01 -31.76 20.09
N GLN A 693 0.06 -30.42 20.05
CA GLN A 693 1.32 -29.71 20.06
C GLN A 693 1.21 -28.41 20.87
N ASN A 694 2.24 -28.15 21.69
CA ASN A 694 2.42 -26.86 22.36
C ASN A 694 3.74 -26.27 21.90
N THR A 695 3.68 -25.06 21.38
CA THR A 695 4.87 -24.36 20.88
C THR A 695 5.04 -23.04 21.63
N THR A 696 6.26 -22.81 22.09
CA THR A 696 6.71 -21.49 22.53
C THR A 696 7.81 -21.04 21.61
N TRP A 697 7.61 -19.92 20.93
CA TRP A 697 8.56 -19.39 19.95
C TRP A 697 8.93 -17.94 20.29
N PHE A 698 10.19 -17.75 20.66
CA PHE A 698 10.76 -16.44 20.94
C PHE A 698 11.59 -15.96 19.74
N ASN A 699 11.46 -14.68 19.37
CA ASN A 699 12.28 -14.03 18.35
C ASN A 699 12.73 -12.65 18.81
N LEU A 700 13.92 -12.28 18.36
CA LEU A 700 14.48 -10.93 18.43
C LEU A 700 14.96 -10.54 17.03
N GLY A 701 14.72 -9.30 16.61
CA GLY A 701 15.14 -8.95 15.25
C GLY A 701 14.94 -7.48 14.86
N PHE A 702 15.30 -7.22 13.62
CA PHE A 702 15.06 -5.97 12.91
C PHE A 702 14.11 -6.25 11.76
N ARG A 703 13.03 -5.49 11.63
CA ARG A 703 12.07 -5.63 10.55
C ARG A 703 11.63 -4.27 10.03
N ALA A 704 11.64 -4.10 8.71
CA ALA A 704 10.84 -3.07 8.06
C ALA A 704 9.42 -3.62 7.86
N ASP A 705 8.44 -2.97 8.49
CA ASP A 705 7.06 -3.45 8.54
C ASP A 705 6.30 -3.04 7.26
N VAL A 706 6.52 -3.83 6.20
CA VAL A 706 5.97 -3.57 4.85
C VAL A 706 4.93 -4.59 4.39
N PHE A 707 4.75 -5.70 5.12
CA PHE A 707 3.73 -6.72 4.91
C PHE A 707 3.38 -7.42 6.23
N ASN A 708 2.29 -8.21 6.23
CA ASN A 708 1.86 -8.97 7.39
C ASN A 708 2.51 -10.36 7.43
N TRP A 709 3.04 -10.76 8.57
CA TRP A 709 3.33 -12.15 8.88
C TRP A 709 2.17 -12.74 9.69
N TYR A 710 1.71 -13.91 9.27
CA TYR A 710 0.73 -14.71 9.99
C TYR A 710 1.37 -16.00 10.46
N PHE A 711 1.44 -16.19 11.77
CA PHE A 711 1.98 -17.38 12.41
C PHE A 711 0.90 -18.20 13.15
N ASP A 712 -0.35 -17.97 12.82
CA ASP A 712 -1.53 -18.53 13.47
C ASP A 712 -2.29 -19.52 12.57
N TYR A 713 -1.56 -20.54 12.09
CA TYR A 713 -2.05 -21.66 11.28
C TYR A 713 -2.40 -22.89 12.11
#